data_f0ceea99783283eb5ac535362f53acb2
#
_entry.id   f0ceea99783283eb5ac535362f53acb2
#
_cell.length_a   1.000
_cell.length_b   1.000
_cell.length_c   1.000
_cell.angle_alpha   90.00
_cell.angle_beta   90.00
_cell.angle_gamma   90.00
#
_symmetry.space_group_name_H-M   'P 1'
#
loop_
_entity.id
_entity.type
_entity.pdbx_description
1 polymer ?
#
loop_
_entity_poly.entity_id
_entity_poly.type
_entity_poly.pdbx_seq_one_letter_code
_entity_poly.pdbx_strand_id
1 'polypeptide(L)'
;MSSTSTAGTTPRFPFSAVVGHDDLRLALLLNAVHPGVGGVLVRGEKGTAKSTAVRALAALLPEHDVVDGCRFGCDPAAPDPGCPDGPHAAEPAASTRPARLVELPVGATEDRLVGSLDLERALSEGRRAYQPGLLADAHRGVLYVDEVNLLHDHLVDLLLDAAAMGRAHVERDGVSVSHAARFLLVGTMNPEEGELRPQLLDRFGLTVEVRASRDVATRVEVTRRRMAFEDDPAGFTARYAGDEAATAGRLRAAQERVGSVRVSDRELERIAFVCARFDVDGMRADLVITRAAAAHAAWEGRTAVTEDDVRVAARLALPHRRRRDPFDEPGLDEKDLDEALRDAEDHLGPDDDPDDGPDDPDGGPDDGGPGGDQDPGDGGPDGPGSDGGAPDAPGTDPGGADGSGTGGDPAAPRDDAGGGQEGEEGPQGSDAPAPDPADGTPQGGDDGEGRAVVLGDTARLRRATVRKFTVPGLGAGAPGRRSRARTDTGRVVRPTGSGTARAADLHLPATVLAAAPHQATRGRSGPGLLVHRTDLRRAQREGREGNLVLFVVDASGSMAARKRMTAVSGAVLGLLRDAYQRRDKVGLVTFRGRAAELALPPTSSVPTAQQRLAKLRTGGRTPLAGGLLKARAVLDAERRRDPRRRPLVVLLTDGRATVPARDGGDPVSDARRAAGLLAADGVHTVVVDCEGGHVRLGLAAPLAAAAGGELVTLDELTADSVGDLVRSARTAQAA
;
A
#
# COMPACT_ATOMS: atom_id res chain seq x y z
N MET A 1 -22.20 19.64 -52.98
CA MET A 1 -22.81 19.52 -51.63
C MET A 1 -22.39 18.16 -51.07
N SER A 2 -21.23 18.12 -50.47
CA SER A 2 -20.70 16.90 -49.83
C SER A 2 -21.12 16.93 -48.38
N SER A 3 -22.04 16.05 -48.02
CA SER A 3 -22.43 15.82 -46.63
C SER A 3 -21.33 15.05 -45.91
N THR A 4 -20.54 15.76 -45.14
CA THR A 4 -19.65 15.17 -44.12
C THR A 4 -20.52 14.50 -43.05
N SER A 5 -20.53 13.18 -43.07
CA SER A 5 -21.10 12.35 -42.03
C SER A 5 -20.27 12.54 -40.75
N THR A 6 -20.72 13.39 -39.85
CA THR A 6 -20.28 13.42 -38.46
C THR A 6 -20.71 12.10 -37.80
N ALA A 7 -19.77 11.17 -37.65
CA ALA A 7 -19.97 10.00 -36.80
C ALA A 7 -20.33 10.51 -35.39
N GLY A 8 -21.59 10.29 -34.97
CA GLY A 8 -22.15 10.77 -33.72
C GLY A 8 -21.39 10.20 -32.56
N THR A 9 -20.53 10.99 -31.94
CA THR A 9 -19.94 10.70 -30.63
C THR A 9 -21.06 10.64 -29.59
N THR A 10 -21.25 9.50 -28.97
CA THR A 10 -22.20 9.33 -27.87
C THR A 10 -21.93 10.42 -26.80
N PRO A 11 -22.96 11.23 -26.42
CA PRO A 11 -22.77 12.29 -25.42
C PRO A 11 -22.18 11.74 -24.14
N ARG A 12 -21.17 12.41 -23.62
CA ARG A 12 -20.51 12.04 -22.35
C ARG A 12 -20.91 13.01 -21.26
N PHE A 13 -20.94 12.52 -20.00
CA PHE A 13 -21.22 13.39 -18.87
C PHE A 13 -20.10 14.43 -18.73
N PRO A 14 -20.40 15.75 -18.67
CA PRO A 14 -19.38 16.79 -18.60
C PRO A 14 -18.57 16.77 -17.32
N PHE A 15 -17.28 17.08 -17.41
CA PHE A 15 -16.38 17.15 -16.23
C PHE A 15 -16.79 18.26 -15.26
N SER A 16 -17.19 19.41 -15.78
CA SER A 16 -17.70 20.55 -15.01
C SER A 16 -19.03 20.27 -14.29
N ALA A 17 -19.78 19.26 -14.76
CA ALA A 17 -21.01 18.83 -14.12
C ALA A 17 -20.80 17.86 -12.92
N VAL A 18 -19.58 17.39 -12.67
CA VAL A 18 -19.25 16.52 -11.53
C VAL A 18 -19.31 17.34 -10.23
N VAL A 19 -20.08 16.87 -9.23
CA VAL A 19 -20.33 17.56 -7.95
C VAL A 19 -19.80 16.75 -6.79
N GLY A 20 -19.24 17.44 -5.78
CA GLY A 20 -18.88 16.86 -4.48
C GLY A 20 -17.60 16.05 -4.45
N HIS A 21 -16.74 16.20 -5.46
CA HIS A 21 -15.45 15.52 -5.57
C HIS A 21 -14.36 16.50 -6.01
N ASP A 22 -14.18 17.60 -5.27
CA ASP A 22 -13.28 18.69 -5.66
C ASP A 22 -11.82 18.22 -5.65
N ASP A 23 -11.38 17.47 -4.64
CA ASP A 23 -10.03 16.89 -4.59
C ASP A 23 -9.77 15.91 -5.73
N LEU A 24 -10.78 15.10 -6.12
CA LEU A 24 -10.65 14.21 -7.28
C LEU A 24 -10.48 14.99 -8.57
N ARG A 25 -11.32 16.03 -8.76
CA ARG A 25 -11.24 16.88 -9.96
C ARG A 25 -9.88 17.58 -10.02
N LEU A 26 -9.41 18.13 -8.90
CA LEU A 26 -8.12 18.79 -8.80
C LEU A 26 -6.97 17.83 -9.08
N ALA A 27 -6.91 16.67 -8.41
CA ALA A 27 -5.86 15.68 -8.64
C ALA A 27 -5.78 15.22 -10.10
N LEU A 28 -6.94 15.00 -10.74
CA LEU A 28 -7.03 14.63 -12.15
C LEU A 28 -6.50 15.76 -13.07
N LEU A 29 -6.83 17.03 -12.77
CA LEU A 29 -6.34 18.19 -13.52
C LEU A 29 -4.85 18.40 -13.33
N LEU A 30 -4.31 18.30 -12.11
CA LEU A 30 -2.87 18.43 -11.84
C LEU A 30 -2.07 17.34 -12.57
N ASN A 31 -2.56 16.11 -12.56
CA ASN A 31 -1.94 15.02 -13.32
C ASN A 31 -2.04 15.25 -14.84
N ALA A 32 -3.10 15.89 -15.33
CA ALA A 32 -3.24 16.26 -16.74
C ALA A 32 -2.33 17.43 -17.13
N VAL A 33 -2.12 18.41 -16.23
CA VAL A 33 -1.17 19.51 -16.44
C VAL A 33 0.26 18.99 -16.48
N HIS A 34 0.64 18.12 -15.53
CA HIS A 34 2.00 17.57 -15.43
C HIS A 34 1.97 16.03 -15.25
N PRO A 35 1.99 15.25 -16.36
CA PRO A 35 1.97 13.78 -16.28
C PRO A 35 3.12 13.17 -15.47
N GLY A 36 4.26 13.88 -15.33
CA GLY A 36 5.40 13.49 -14.51
C GLY A 36 5.12 13.43 -12.99
N VAL A 37 3.94 13.86 -12.53
CA VAL A 37 3.44 13.64 -11.16
C VAL A 37 3.33 12.13 -10.88
N GLY A 38 3.03 11.29 -11.88
CA GLY A 38 3.11 9.84 -11.74
C GLY A 38 1.78 9.13 -11.50
N GLY A 39 0.67 9.77 -11.84
CA GLY A 39 -0.68 9.18 -11.80
C GLY A 39 -1.48 9.44 -10.54
N VAL A 40 -2.77 9.15 -10.60
CA VAL A 40 -3.74 9.37 -9.52
C VAL A 40 -4.34 8.04 -9.08
N LEU A 41 -4.29 7.74 -7.78
CA LEU A 41 -5.00 6.63 -7.17
C LEU A 41 -6.27 7.13 -6.49
N VAL A 42 -7.43 6.68 -6.95
CA VAL A 42 -8.73 7.06 -6.41
C VAL A 42 -9.24 5.94 -5.50
N ARG A 43 -9.19 6.16 -4.20
CA ARG A 43 -9.67 5.24 -3.17
C ARG A 43 -11.11 5.56 -2.82
N GLY A 44 -11.99 4.56 -2.77
CA GLY A 44 -13.36 4.80 -2.32
C GLY A 44 -14.33 3.69 -2.68
N GLU A 45 -15.53 3.78 -2.10
CA GLU A 45 -16.62 2.82 -2.24
C GLU A 45 -17.15 2.72 -3.68
N LYS A 46 -17.80 1.61 -3.99
CA LYS A 46 -18.49 1.42 -5.29
C LYS A 46 -19.64 2.43 -5.44
N GLY A 47 -19.87 2.87 -6.67
CA GLY A 47 -21.00 3.78 -6.97
C GLY A 47 -20.74 5.27 -6.70
N THR A 48 -19.51 5.69 -6.38
CA THR A 48 -19.14 7.09 -6.14
C THR A 48 -18.71 7.88 -7.38
N ALA A 49 -19.15 7.49 -8.56
CA ALA A 49 -18.92 8.16 -9.87
C ALA A 49 -17.45 8.34 -10.29
N LYS A 50 -16.50 7.56 -9.72
CA LYS A 50 -15.06 7.61 -10.07
C LYS A 50 -14.80 7.47 -11.57
N SER A 51 -15.32 6.41 -12.16
CA SER A 51 -15.19 6.14 -13.62
C SER A 51 -15.82 7.22 -14.49
N THR A 52 -16.91 7.85 -14.01
CA THR A 52 -17.56 8.97 -14.72
C THR A 52 -16.64 10.17 -14.79
N ALA A 53 -15.98 10.55 -13.67
CA ALA A 53 -15.06 11.67 -13.63
C ALA A 53 -13.83 11.45 -14.54
N VAL A 54 -13.28 10.22 -14.57
CA VAL A 54 -12.14 9.89 -15.44
C VAL A 54 -12.51 9.93 -16.93
N ARG A 55 -13.68 9.38 -17.29
CA ARG A 55 -14.17 9.44 -18.68
C ARG A 55 -14.48 10.88 -19.13
N ALA A 56 -14.95 11.71 -18.21
CA ALA A 56 -15.19 13.12 -18.45
C ALA A 56 -13.87 13.89 -18.66
N LEU A 57 -12.85 13.64 -17.84
CA LEU A 57 -11.50 14.20 -18.02
C LEU A 57 -10.92 13.84 -19.40
N ALA A 58 -11.02 12.57 -19.83
CA ALA A 58 -10.50 12.16 -21.12
C ALA A 58 -11.15 12.89 -22.30
N ALA A 59 -12.41 13.29 -22.16
CA ALA A 59 -13.10 14.11 -23.18
C ALA A 59 -12.67 15.60 -23.15
N LEU A 60 -12.13 16.07 -22.02
CA LEU A 60 -11.66 17.43 -21.84
C LEU A 60 -10.24 17.65 -22.39
N LEU A 61 -9.45 16.57 -22.52
CA LEU A 61 -8.07 16.66 -23.01
C LEU A 61 -8.04 17.18 -24.45
N PRO A 62 -7.02 17.99 -24.83
CA PRO A 62 -6.89 18.51 -26.18
C PRO A 62 -6.68 17.40 -27.22
N GLU A 63 -7.21 17.64 -28.40
CA GLU A 63 -6.86 16.84 -29.57
C GLU A 63 -5.38 17.01 -29.89
N HIS A 64 -4.77 16.01 -30.49
CA HIS A 64 -3.36 16.01 -30.84
C HIS A 64 -3.09 15.34 -32.17
N ASP A 65 -2.06 15.82 -32.87
CA ASP A 65 -1.67 15.25 -34.16
C ASP A 65 -0.82 13.99 -33.95
N VAL A 66 -1.02 13.02 -34.83
CA VAL A 66 -0.30 11.75 -34.86
C VAL A 66 0.16 11.45 -36.28
N VAL A 67 1.29 10.78 -36.41
CA VAL A 67 1.79 10.28 -37.69
C VAL A 67 0.83 9.25 -38.27
N ASP A 68 0.40 9.45 -39.52
CA ASP A 68 -0.51 8.55 -40.20
C ASP A 68 0.09 7.16 -40.36
N GLY A 69 -0.70 6.14 -40.02
CA GLY A 69 -0.31 4.74 -40.11
C GLY A 69 0.61 4.27 -38.98
N CYS A 70 1.07 5.16 -38.08
CA CYS A 70 1.84 4.77 -36.90
C CYS A 70 0.94 4.19 -35.82
N ARG A 71 1.15 2.92 -35.46
CA ARG A 71 0.38 2.21 -34.41
C ARG A 71 0.72 2.70 -32.99
N PHE A 72 1.88 3.36 -32.83
CA PHE A 72 2.37 3.88 -31.55
C PHE A 72 2.01 5.35 -31.32
N GLY A 73 1.34 6.01 -32.30
CA GLY A 73 0.81 7.36 -32.16
C GLY A 73 1.89 8.43 -31.97
N CYS A 74 3.01 8.32 -32.69
CA CYS A 74 4.09 9.28 -32.65
C CYS A 74 3.62 10.70 -32.98
N ASP A 75 4.25 11.70 -32.36
CA ASP A 75 4.08 13.10 -32.65
C ASP A 75 4.73 13.44 -34.00
N PRO A 76 4.01 14.01 -34.98
CA PRO A 76 4.61 14.35 -36.26
C PRO A 76 5.69 15.45 -36.13
N ALA A 77 5.60 16.33 -35.12
CA ALA A 77 6.61 17.36 -34.89
C ALA A 77 7.90 16.82 -34.23
N ALA A 78 7.79 15.72 -33.49
CA ALA A 78 8.91 15.07 -32.80
C ALA A 78 8.72 13.56 -32.74
N PRO A 79 8.82 12.84 -33.88
CA PRO A 79 8.61 11.40 -33.93
C PRO A 79 9.65 10.67 -33.07
N ASP A 80 9.22 9.62 -32.32
CA ASP A 80 10.15 8.80 -31.55
C ASP A 80 11.15 8.07 -32.48
N PRO A 81 12.48 8.35 -32.38
CA PRO A 81 13.47 7.70 -33.22
C PRO A 81 13.56 6.19 -32.97
N GLY A 82 13.09 5.71 -31.82
CA GLY A 82 13.02 4.30 -31.46
C GLY A 82 11.66 3.67 -31.75
N CYS A 83 10.79 4.31 -32.52
CA CYS A 83 9.46 3.77 -32.83
C CYS A 83 9.57 2.45 -33.60
N PRO A 84 8.87 1.37 -33.17
CA PRO A 84 8.89 0.10 -33.91
C PRO A 84 8.27 0.16 -35.32
N ASP A 85 7.44 1.17 -35.60
CA ASP A 85 6.90 1.47 -36.93
C ASP A 85 7.75 2.48 -37.70
N GLY A 86 8.86 2.91 -37.13
CA GLY A 86 9.80 3.84 -37.75
C GLY A 86 10.82 3.16 -38.68
N PRO A 87 11.72 3.93 -39.29
CA PRO A 87 11.83 5.41 -39.14
C PRO A 87 10.72 6.17 -39.85
N HIS A 88 10.22 7.24 -39.20
CA HIS A 88 9.25 8.13 -39.83
C HIS A 88 9.95 9.15 -40.73
N ALA A 89 9.25 9.68 -41.75
CA ALA A 89 9.76 10.75 -42.60
C ALA A 89 10.03 12.03 -41.76
N ALA A 90 10.89 12.93 -42.26
CA ALA A 90 11.15 14.21 -41.59
C ALA A 90 9.88 15.09 -41.49
N GLU A 91 8.99 15.02 -42.50
CA GLU A 91 7.67 15.62 -42.50
C GLU A 91 6.64 14.52 -42.77
N PRO A 92 6.21 13.76 -41.75
CA PRO A 92 5.27 12.69 -41.97
C PRO A 92 3.86 13.22 -42.19
N ALA A 93 3.06 12.51 -43.00
CA ALA A 93 1.64 12.77 -43.05
C ALA A 93 1.04 12.60 -41.64
N ALA A 94 0.13 13.49 -41.27
CA ALA A 94 -0.44 13.53 -39.93
C ALA A 94 -1.96 13.70 -39.97
N SER A 95 -2.62 13.14 -38.97
CA SER A 95 -4.02 13.32 -38.68
C SER A 95 -4.24 13.72 -37.23
N THR A 96 -5.24 14.57 -37.01
CA THR A 96 -5.62 15.00 -35.65
C THR A 96 -6.61 14.00 -35.06
N ARG A 97 -6.40 13.61 -33.80
CA ARG A 97 -7.31 12.71 -33.07
C ARG A 97 -7.53 13.16 -31.63
N PRO A 98 -8.69 12.84 -31.02
CA PRO A 98 -8.89 13.06 -29.60
C PRO A 98 -8.01 12.13 -28.77
N ALA A 99 -7.71 12.56 -27.53
CA ALA A 99 -7.01 11.75 -26.57
C ALA A 99 -7.79 10.44 -26.29
N ARG A 100 -7.10 9.30 -26.36
CA ARG A 100 -7.74 7.99 -26.14
C ARG A 100 -7.87 7.72 -24.65
N LEU A 101 -9.03 7.20 -24.25
CA LEU A 101 -9.21 6.55 -22.96
C LEU A 101 -9.09 5.05 -23.16
N VAL A 102 -8.06 4.46 -22.58
CA VAL A 102 -7.82 3.02 -22.61
C VAL A 102 -8.15 2.45 -21.24
N GLU A 103 -9.08 1.50 -21.20
CA GLU A 103 -9.48 0.83 -19.96
C GLU A 103 -8.79 -0.52 -19.86
N LEU A 104 -8.09 -0.76 -18.75
CA LEU A 104 -7.45 -2.04 -18.45
C LEU A 104 -8.42 -2.92 -17.64
N PRO A 105 -8.89 -4.05 -18.20
CA PRO A 105 -9.78 -4.95 -17.48
C PRO A 105 -9.01 -5.74 -16.39
N VAL A 106 -9.68 -6.05 -15.28
CA VAL A 106 -9.12 -6.79 -14.12
C VAL A 106 -8.48 -8.14 -14.52
N GLY A 107 -8.99 -8.79 -15.54
CA GLY A 107 -8.45 -10.07 -16.05
C GLY A 107 -7.41 -9.91 -17.15
N ALA A 108 -6.83 -8.73 -17.37
CA ALA A 108 -5.83 -8.53 -18.41
C ALA A 108 -4.60 -9.42 -18.18
N THR A 109 -4.06 -9.94 -19.28
CA THR A 109 -2.77 -10.64 -19.30
C THR A 109 -1.64 -9.66 -19.60
N GLU A 110 -0.41 -10.05 -19.26
CA GLU A 110 0.78 -9.26 -19.58
C GLU A 110 0.88 -8.97 -21.08
N ASP A 111 0.63 -9.97 -21.94
CA ASP A 111 0.64 -9.82 -23.41
C ASP A 111 -0.31 -8.74 -23.91
N ARG A 112 -1.48 -8.62 -23.29
CA ARG A 112 -2.45 -7.59 -23.64
C ARG A 112 -2.00 -6.20 -23.17
N LEU A 113 -1.28 -6.12 -22.06
CA LEU A 113 -0.79 -4.86 -21.50
C LEU A 113 0.38 -4.31 -22.31
N VAL A 114 1.46 -5.11 -22.40
CA VAL A 114 2.71 -4.67 -23.02
C VAL A 114 2.76 -4.95 -24.52
N GLY A 115 1.99 -5.90 -25.03
CA GLY A 115 2.01 -6.37 -26.40
C GLY A 115 2.64 -7.77 -26.53
N SER A 116 2.54 -8.34 -27.72
CA SER A 116 3.00 -9.71 -27.99
C SER A 116 3.64 -9.83 -29.38
N LEU A 117 4.22 -10.99 -29.66
CA LEU A 117 4.65 -11.34 -30.99
C LEU A 117 3.43 -11.54 -31.91
N ASP A 118 3.42 -10.90 -33.07
CA ASP A 118 2.42 -11.12 -34.11
C ASP A 118 2.66 -12.50 -34.76
N LEU A 119 1.95 -13.49 -34.21
CA LEU A 119 2.09 -14.87 -34.68
C LEU A 119 1.60 -15.07 -36.12
N GLU A 120 0.63 -14.30 -36.56
CA GLU A 120 0.08 -14.39 -37.91
C GLU A 120 1.12 -13.94 -38.94
N ARG A 121 1.76 -12.82 -38.72
CA ARG A 121 2.88 -12.33 -39.56
C ARG A 121 4.14 -13.18 -39.44
N ALA A 122 4.43 -13.67 -38.24
CA ALA A 122 5.57 -14.55 -38.05
C ALA A 122 5.42 -15.88 -38.82
N LEU A 123 4.19 -16.41 -38.92
CA LEU A 123 3.88 -17.65 -39.61
C LEU A 123 3.70 -17.47 -41.14
N SER A 124 3.09 -16.36 -41.56
CA SER A 124 2.77 -16.09 -42.99
C SER A 124 3.95 -15.47 -43.74
N GLU A 125 4.65 -14.52 -43.12
CA GLU A 125 5.73 -13.76 -43.74
C GLU A 125 7.13 -14.18 -43.31
N GLY A 126 7.24 -15.06 -42.31
CA GLY A 126 8.54 -15.46 -41.71
C GLY A 126 9.23 -14.30 -40.98
N ARG A 127 8.54 -13.21 -40.73
CA ARG A 127 9.05 -12.00 -40.06
C ARG A 127 8.52 -11.92 -38.63
N ARG A 128 9.43 -11.68 -37.68
CA ARG A 128 9.04 -11.38 -36.30
C ARG A 128 8.49 -9.94 -36.26
N ALA A 129 7.18 -9.79 -36.19
CA ALA A 129 6.51 -8.52 -36.03
C ALA A 129 5.96 -8.40 -34.59
N TYR A 130 5.97 -7.20 -34.04
CA TYR A 130 5.44 -6.91 -32.72
C TYR A 130 4.02 -6.35 -32.86
N GLN A 131 3.09 -6.89 -32.08
CA GLN A 131 1.73 -6.37 -31.93
C GLN A 131 1.67 -5.47 -30.69
N PRO A 132 1.37 -4.15 -30.85
CA PRO A 132 1.27 -3.22 -29.74
C PRO A 132 0.23 -3.66 -28.73
N GLY A 133 0.51 -3.42 -27.43
CA GLY A 133 -0.43 -3.61 -26.33
C GLY A 133 -1.11 -2.31 -25.89
N LEU A 134 -1.88 -2.40 -24.79
CA LEU A 134 -2.66 -1.27 -24.26
C LEU A 134 -1.78 -0.08 -23.86
N LEU A 135 -0.51 -0.30 -23.47
CA LEU A 135 0.44 0.81 -23.18
C LEU A 135 0.73 1.66 -24.40
N ALA A 136 0.83 1.05 -25.58
CA ALA A 136 1.01 1.79 -26.83
C ALA A 136 -0.30 2.53 -27.23
N ASP A 137 -1.44 1.90 -27.06
CA ASP A 137 -2.75 2.51 -27.33
C ASP A 137 -3.02 3.71 -26.43
N ALA A 138 -2.56 3.67 -25.17
CA ALA A 138 -2.73 4.74 -24.20
C ALA A 138 -1.77 5.92 -24.40
N HIS A 139 -0.76 5.79 -25.26
CA HIS A 139 0.22 6.84 -25.49
C HIS A 139 -0.44 8.17 -25.89
N ARG A 140 -0.09 9.25 -25.17
CA ARG A 140 -0.68 10.61 -25.28
C ARG A 140 -2.18 10.66 -24.96
N GLY A 141 -2.65 9.68 -24.14
CA GLY A 141 -4.03 9.57 -23.68
C GLY A 141 -4.13 9.27 -22.19
N VAL A 142 -5.20 8.61 -21.80
CA VAL A 142 -5.49 8.19 -20.42
C VAL A 142 -5.51 6.68 -20.34
N LEU A 143 -4.76 6.10 -19.41
CA LEU A 143 -4.87 4.70 -19.02
C LEU A 143 -5.66 4.61 -17.71
N TYR A 144 -6.85 4.06 -17.79
CA TYR A 144 -7.74 3.86 -16.66
C TYR A 144 -7.71 2.40 -16.20
N VAL A 145 -7.40 2.21 -14.93
CA VAL A 145 -7.33 0.89 -14.29
C VAL A 145 -8.40 0.82 -13.22
N ASP A 146 -9.48 0.09 -13.48
CA ASP A 146 -10.51 -0.13 -12.48
C ASP A 146 -10.10 -1.26 -11.53
N GLU A 147 -10.30 -1.05 -10.22
CA GLU A 147 -9.95 -2.02 -9.17
C GLU A 147 -8.48 -2.51 -9.28
N VAL A 148 -7.54 -1.55 -9.33
CA VAL A 148 -6.10 -1.83 -9.49
C VAL A 148 -5.55 -2.80 -8.43
N ASN A 149 -6.18 -2.85 -7.24
CA ASN A 149 -5.85 -3.78 -6.15
C ASN A 149 -6.17 -5.25 -6.47
N LEU A 150 -6.97 -5.53 -7.49
CA LEU A 150 -7.30 -6.88 -7.95
C LEU A 150 -6.36 -7.38 -9.05
N LEU A 151 -5.57 -6.49 -9.67
CA LEU A 151 -4.55 -6.88 -10.63
C LEU A 151 -3.41 -7.66 -9.95
N HIS A 152 -2.73 -8.48 -10.74
CA HIS A 152 -1.48 -9.09 -10.30
C HIS A 152 -0.42 -8.01 -10.07
N ASP A 153 0.31 -8.08 -8.94
CA ASP A 153 1.35 -7.10 -8.57
C ASP A 153 2.35 -6.82 -9.69
N HIS A 154 2.75 -7.85 -10.44
CA HIS A 154 3.64 -7.72 -11.58
C HIS A 154 3.09 -6.80 -12.69
N LEU A 155 1.78 -6.86 -12.98
CA LEU A 155 1.16 -5.95 -13.96
C LEU A 155 1.11 -4.52 -13.44
N VAL A 156 0.86 -4.35 -12.15
CA VAL A 156 0.88 -3.02 -11.51
C VAL A 156 2.30 -2.45 -11.54
N ASP A 157 3.34 -3.27 -11.29
CA ASP A 157 4.74 -2.85 -11.42
C ASP A 157 5.05 -2.37 -12.85
N LEU A 158 4.69 -3.15 -13.88
CA LEU A 158 4.90 -2.79 -15.29
C LEU A 158 4.20 -1.49 -15.67
N LEU A 159 2.95 -1.29 -15.20
CA LEU A 159 2.18 -0.07 -15.42
C LEU A 159 2.86 1.16 -14.83
N LEU A 160 3.26 1.06 -13.58
CA LEU A 160 3.88 2.16 -12.83
C LEU A 160 5.27 2.48 -13.36
N ASP A 161 6.03 1.48 -13.79
CA ASP A 161 7.34 1.67 -14.42
C ASP A 161 7.20 2.37 -15.79
N ALA A 162 6.23 1.94 -16.61
CA ALA A 162 5.95 2.60 -17.90
C ALA A 162 5.49 4.06 -17.71
N ALA A 163 4.62 4.31 -16.71
CA ALA A 163 4.16 5.66 -16.39
C ALA A 163 5.30 6.57 -15.92
N ALA A 164 6.22 6.05 -15.10
CA ALA A 164 7.36 6.80 -14.57
C ALA A 164 8.42 7.10 -15.64
N MET A 165 8.73 6.11 -16.49
CA MET A 165 9.75 6.23 -17.53
C MET A 165 9.24 6.90 -18.82
N GLY A 166 7.92 6.94 -19.03
CA GLY A 166 7.30 7.39 -20.28
C GLY A 166 7.60 6.49 -21.47
N ARG A 167 8.08 5.27 -21.22
CA ARG A 167 8.42 4.25 -22.21
C ARG A 167 8.07 2.85 -21.71
N ALA A 168 7.68 1.98 -22.60
CA ALA A 168 7.53 0.55 -22.33
C ALA A 168 8.69 -0.21 -22.97
N HIS A 169 9.29 -1.13 -22.19
CA HIS A 169 10.32 -2.05 -22.62
C HIS A 169 9.78 -3.47 -22.60
N VAL A 170 9.92 -4.19 -23.69
CA VAL A 170 9.45 -5.57 -23.83
C VAL A 170 10.57 -6.43 -24.35
N GLU A 171 11.06 -7.33 -23.52
CA GLU A 171 12.04 -8.36 -23.90
C GLU A 171 11.40 -9.73 -23.79
N ARG A 172 10.98 -10.30 -24.92
CA ARG A 172 10.25 -11.56 -24.93
C ARG A 172 10.47 -12.34 -26.21
N ASP A 173 10.58 -13.66 -26.11
CA ASP A 173 10.68 -14.58 -27.25
C ASP A 173 11.79 -14.21 -28.27
N GLY A 174 12.87 -13.57 -27.78
CA GLY A 174 13.97 -13.08 -28.60
C GLY A 174 13.65 -11.82 -29.42
N VAL A 175 12.61 -11.07 -29.01
CA VAL A 175 12.29 -9.74 -29.52
C VAL A 175 12.50 -8.74 -28.38
N SER A 176 13.31 -7.73 -28.62
CA SER A 176 13.48 -6.57 -27.73
C SER A 176 12.88 -5.35 -28.41
N VAL A 177 11.83 -4.79 -27.83
CA VAL A 177 11.11 -3.61 -28.35
C VAL A 177 10.99 -2.58 -27.25
N SER A 178 11.28 -1.34 -27.60
CA SER A 178 11.01 -0.19 -26.74
C SER A 178 10.20 0.84 -27.51
N HIS A 179 9.13 1.33 -26.90
CA HIS A 179 8.30 2.38 -27.52
C HIS A 179 7.88 3.43 -26.50
N ALA A 180 7.51 4.61 -26.97
CA ALA A 180 6.95 5.66 -26.13
C ALA A 180 5.62 5.21 -25.50
N ALA A 181 5.46 5.47 -24.19
CA ALA A 181 4.27 5.13 -23.41
C ALA A 181 3.99 6.24 -22.37
N ARG A 182 3.85 7.48 -22.85
CA ARG A 182 3.50 8.64 -22.01
C ARG A 182 1.99 8.75 -21.94
N PHE A 183 1.40 8.53 -20.77
CA PHE A 183 -0.05 8.55 -20.57
C PHE A 183 -0.40 9.05 -19.16
N LEU A 184 -1.61 9.53 -19.00
CA LEU A 184 -2.16 9.85 -17.67
C LEU A 184 -2.65 8.54 -17.04
N LEU A 185 -2.00 8.12 -15.95
CA LEU A 185 -2.41 6.93 -15.21
C LEU A 185 -3.47 7.31 -14.18
N VAL A 186 -4.61 6.65 -14.21
CA VAL A 186 -5.65 6.74 -13.17
C VAL A 186 -6.04 5.35 -12.73
N GLY A 187 -5.74 5.02 -11.48
CA GLY A 187 -6.15 3.77 -10.85
C GLY A 187 -7.31 4.00 -9.88
N THR A 188 -8.31 3.12 -9.86
CA THR A 188 -9.31 3.11 -8.79
C THR A 188 -9.09 1.91 -7.88
N MET A 189 -9.47 2.07 -6.63
CA MET A 189 -9.36 1.02 -5.61
C MET A 189 -10.54 1.09 -4.65
N ASN A 190 -11.12 -0.08 -4.33
CA ASN A 190 -12.03 -0.22 -3.20
C ASN A 190 -11.25 -0.83 -2.02
N PRO A 191 -11.06 -0.09 -0.91
CA PRO A 191 -10.35 -0.60 0.27
C PRO A 191 -10.97 -1.85 0.90
N GLU A 192 -12.27 -2.09 0.71
CA GLU A 192 -12.96 -3.27 1.22
C GLU A 192 -12.55 -4.57 0.52
N GLU A 193 -12.10 -4.48 -0.72
CA GLU A 193 -11.69 -5.63 -1.54
C GLU A 193 -10.20 -5.97 -1.39
N GLY A 194 -9.46 -5.16 -0.62
CA GLY A 194 -8.04 -5.31 -0.34
C GLY A 194 -7.27 -4.04 -0.67
N GLU A 195 -6.04 -3.97 -0.21
CA GLU A 195 -5.14 -2.84 -0.47
C GLU A 195 -3.98 -3.23 -1.37
N LEU A 196 -3.45 -2.25 -2.10
CA LEU A 196 -2.18 -2.37 -2.78
C LEU A 196 -1.05 -2.47 -1.76
N ARG A 197 0.05 -3.10 -2.15
CA ARG A 197 1.26 -3.11 -1.32
C ARG A 197 1.77 -1.67 -1.12
N PRO A 198 2.37 -1.36 0.04
CA PRO A 198 2.94 -0.05 0.30
C PRO A 198 3.93 0.41 -0.79
N GLN A 199 4.73 -0.52 -1.32
CA GLN A 199 5.70 -0.26 -2.40
C GLN A 199 5.06 0.13 -3.73
N LEU A 200 3.84 -0.37 -4.02
CA LEU A 200 3.07 0.00 -5.21
C LEU A 200 2.29 1.29 -4.98
N LEU A 201 1.76 1.46 -3.75
CA LEU A 201 1.10 2.71 -3.35
C LEU A 201 2.02 3.91 -3.47
N ASP A 202 3.27 3.80 -2.98
CA ASP A 202 4.28 4.86 -3.06
C ASP A 202 4.61 5.30 -4.48
N ARG A 203 4.41 4.43 -5.48
CA ARG A 203 4.66 4.75 -6.88
C ARG A 203 3.59 5.61 -7.54
N PHE A 204 2.33 5.59 -7.03
CA PHE A 204 1.32 6.55 -7.48
C PHE A 204 1.69 7.96 -7.00
N GLY A 205 1.52 8.95 -7.87
CA GLY A 205 1.81 10.35 -7.55
C GLY A 205 0.87 10.89 -6.50
N LEU A 206 -0.40 10.93 -6.80
CA LEU A 206 -1.45 11.49 -5.96
C LEU A 206 -2.43 10.42 -5.51
N THR A 207 -3.03 10.61 -4.34
CA THR A 207 -4.12 9.76 -3.85
C THR A 207 -5.26 10.61 -3.35
N VAL A 208 -6.47 10.25 -3.76
CA VAL A 208 -7.70 10.90 -3.33
C VAL A 208 -8.64 9.89 -2.72
N GLU A 209 -9.22 10.21 -1.57
CA GLU A 209 -10.30 9.44 -0.96
C GLU A 209 -11.66 9.98 -1.39
N VAL A 210 -12.43 9.15 -2.06
CA VAL A 210 -13.77 9.48 -2.53
C VAL A 210 -14.79 8.72 -1.69
N ARG A 211 -15.56 9.46 -0.91
CA ARG A 211 -16.66 8.94 -0.09
C ARG A 211 -17.99 9.49 -0.60
N ALA A 212 -19.04 8.70 -0.47
CA ALA A 212 -20.39 9.21 -0.75
C ALA A 212 -20.70 10.36 0.21
N SER A 213 -21.03 11.55 -0.32
CA SER A 213 -21.37 12.69 0.51
C SER A 213 -22.52 12.34 1.48
N ARG A 214 -22.40 12.78 2.73
CA ARG A 214 -23.48 12.70 3.73
C ARG A 214 -24.38 13.94 3.69
N ASP A 215 -23.94 15.00 3.03
CA ASP A 215 -24.73 16.20 2.84
C ASP A 215 -25.90 15.92 1.88
N VAL A 216 -27.11 16.18 2.36
CA VAL A 216 -28.35 15.91 1.65
C VAL A 216 -28.46 16.78 0.38
N ALA A 217 -28.03 18.05 0.44
CA ALA A 217 -28.11 18.96 -0.70
C ALA A 217 -27.21 18.47 -1.86
N THR A 218 -25.97 18.09 -1.54
CA THR A 218 -25.03 17.51 -2.52
C THR A 218 -25.58 16.22 -3.13
N ARG A 219 -26.17 15.32 -2.34
CA ARG A 219 -26.76 14.07 -2.86
C ARG A 219 -27.91 14.32 -3.82
N VAL A 220 -28.79 15.27 -3.47
CA VAL A 220 -29.91 15.68 -4.31
C VAL A 220 -29.40 16.26 -5.63
N GLU A 221 -28.37 17.10 -5.58
CA GLU A 221 -27.81 17.70 -6.79
C GLU A 221 -27.13 16.68 -7.71
N VAL A 222 -26.36 15.75 -7.15
CA VAL A 222 -25.77 14.62 -7.92
C VAL A 222 -26.89 13.83 -8.62
N THR A 223 -27.95 13.48 -7.88
CA THR A 223 -29.06 12.71 -8.44
C THR A 223 -29.79 13.50 -9.52
N ARG A 224 -30.08 14.79 -9.29
CA ARG A 224 -30.74 15.68 -10.25
C ARG A 224 -29.95 15.81 -11.55
N ARG A 225 -28.62 16.03 -11.47
CA ARG A 225 -27.77 16.13 -12.66
C ARG A 225 -27.69 14.80 -13.41
N ARG A 226 -27.66 13.69 -12.69
CA ARG A 226 -27.62 12.37 -13.32
C ARG A 226 -28.93 12.08 -14.07
N MET A 227 -30.08 12.30 -13.46
CA MET A 227 -31.38 12.14 -14.11
C MET A 227 -31.53 13.06 -15.33
N ALA A 228 -31.16 14.33 -15.20
CA ALA A 228 -31.21 15.27 -16.31
C ALA A 228 -30.31 14.89 -17.48
N PHE A 229 -29.16 14.23 -17.22
CA PHE A 229 -28.32 13.69 -18.26
C PHE A 229 -28.93 12.43 -18.91
N GLU A 230 -29.60 11.58 -18.13
CA GLU A 230 -30.28 10.37 -18.67
C GLU A 230 -31.50 10.72 -19.51
N ASP A 231 -32.24 11.77 -19.14
CA ASP A 231 -33.41 12.23 -19.88
C ASP A 231 -33.06 12.90 -21.23
N ASP A 232 -32.03 13.77 -21.23
CA ASP A 232 -31.57 14.46 -22.46
C ASP A 232 -30.04 14.64 -22.42
N PRO A 233 -29.27 13.62 -22.84
CA PRO A 233 -27.82 13.68 -22.82
C PRO A 233 -27.22 14.82 -23.68
N ALA A 234 -27.85 15.11 -24.83
CA ALA A 234 -27.34 16.13 -25.74
C ALA A 234 -27.59 17.55 -25.21
N GLY A 235 -28.81 17.84 -24.75
CA GLY A 235 -29.15 19.13 -24.17
C GLY A 235 -28.43 19.37 -22.82
N PHE A 236 -28.21 18.29 -22.02
CA PHE A 236 -27.43 18.39 -20.82
C PHE A 236 -25.98 18.77 -21.13
N THR A 237 -25.33 18.08 -22.08
CA THR A 237 -23.95 18.38 -22.47
C THR A 237 -23.84 19.79 -23.04
N ALA A 238 -24.80 20.23 -23.87
CA ALA A 238 -24.82 21.59 -24.44
C ALA A 238 -24.90 22.70 -23.35
N ARG A 239 -25.58 22.45 -22.24
CA ARG A 239 -25.66 23.42 -21.13
C ARG A 239 -24.30 23.67 -20.49
N TYR A 240 -23.42 22.66 -20.41
CA TYR A 240 -22.10 22.76 -19.80
C TYR A 240 -20.98 23.04 -20.83
N ALA A 241 -21.31 23.20 -22.10
CA ALA A 241 -20.31 23.38 -23.16
C ALA A 241 -19.40 24.60 -22.94
N GLY A 242 -19.95 25.69 -22.38
CA GLY A 242 -19.16 26.88 -22.03
C GLY A 242 -18.14 26.62 -20.91
N ASP A 243 -18.58 25.95 -19.85
CA ASP A 243 -17.71 25.62 -18.70
C ASP A 243 -16.65 24.58 -19.10
N GLU A 244 -17.00 23.60 -19.93
CA GLU A 244 -16.06 22.61 -20.49
C GLU A 244 -15.01 23.31 -21.35
N ALA A 245 -15.41 24.22 -22.25
CA ALA A 245 -14.48 24.96 -23.09
C ALA A 245 -13.53 25.86 -22.25
N ALA A 246 -14.06 26.52 -21.23
CA ALA A 246 -13.25 27.32 -20.30
C ALA A 246 -12.23 26.45 -19.53
N THR A 247 -12.67 25.30 -19.01
CA THR A 247 -11.80 24.35 -18.29
C THR A 247 -10.73 23.75 -19.21
N ALA A 248 -11.10 23.38 -20.44
CA ALA A 248 -10.17 22.86 -21.44
C ALA A 248 -9.14 23.94 -21.86
N GLY A 249 -9.59 25.20 -22.03
CA GLY A 249 -8.71 26.33 -22.32
C GLY A 249 -7.71 26.60 -21.19
N ARG A 250 -8.18 26.59 -19.93
CA ARG A 250 -7.33 26.74 -18.75
C ARG A 250 -6.32 25.58 -18.61
N LEU A 251 -6.75 24.34 -18.91
CA LEU A 251 -5.87 23.17 -18.88
C LEU A 251 -4.74 23.30 -19.91
N ARG A 252 -5.06 23.69 -21.14
CA ARG A 252 -4.06 23.90 -22.20
C ARG A 252 -3.07 24.99 -21.81
N ALA A 253 -3.55 26.14 -21.33
CA ALA A 253 -2.68 27.23 -20.88
C ALA A 253 -1.76 26.81 -19.72
N ALA A 254 -2.28 25.98 -18.80
CA ALA A 254 -1.47 25.43 -17.69
C ALA A 254 -0.41 24.43 -18.20
N GLN A 255 -0.74 23.57 -19.17
CA GLN A 255 0.21 22.65 -19.80
C GLN A 255 1.36 23.38 -20.53
N GLU A 256 1.06 24.48 -21.19
CA GLU A 256 2.07 25.33 -21.84
C GLU A 256 2.96 26.04 -20.82
N ARG A 257 2.39 26.48 -19.70
CA ARG A 257 3.06 27.25 -18.64
C ARG A 257 3.91 26.41 -17.71
N VAL A 258 3.53 25.17 -17.39
CA VAL A 258 4.14 24.37 -16.33
C VAL A 258 5.64 24.21 -16.46
N GLY A 259 6.19 24.17 -17.69
CA GLY A 259 7.62 24.11 -17.95
C GLY A 259 8.39 25.38 -17.59
N SER A 260 7.71 26.52 -17.41
CA SER A 260 8.31 27.82 -17.01
C SER A 260 8.08 28.16 -15.54
N VAL A 261 7.35 27.32 -14.79
CA VAL A 261 7.12 27.55 -13.36
C VAL A 261 8.41 27.32 -12.57
N ARG A 262 8.82 28.32 -11.83
CA ARG A 262 10.01 28.25 -10.96
C ARG A 262 9.59 27.72 -9.57
N VAL A 263 10.45 26.90 -9.00
CA VAL A 263 10.38 26.44 -7.62
C VAL A 263 11.62 26.99 -6.93
N SER A 264 11.48 27.90 -5.97
CA SER A 264 12.59 28.46 -5.23
C SER A 264 13.23 27.43 -4.30
N ASP A 265 14.48 27.66 -3.89
CA ASP A 265 15.16 26.80 -2.92
C ASP A 265 14.41 26.80 -1.59
N ARG A 266 13.80 27.93 -1.19
CA ARG A 266 12.94 28.03 -0.01
C ARG A 266 11.76 27.06 -0.06
N GLU A 267 11.07 26.95 -1.21
CA GLU A 267 9.96 26.02 -1.36
C GLU A 267 10.43 24.55 -1.43
N LEU A 268 11.61 24.28 -1.96
CA LEU A 268 12.23 22.97 -1.91
C LEU A 268 12.57 22.55 -0.46
N GLU A 269 13.12 23.47 0.33
CA GLU A 269 13.39 23.25 1.76
C GLU A 269 12.10 23.04 2.55
N ARG A 270 11.05 23.84 2.28
CA ARG A 270 9.71 23.66 2.87
C ARG A 270 9.15 22.25 2.57
N ILE A 271 9.24 21.80 1.32
CA ILE A 271 8.80 20.46 0.91
C ILE A 271 9.59 19.39 1.66
N ALA A 272 10.91 19.52 1.71
CA ALA A 272 11.79 18.57 2.39
C ALA A 272 11.48 18.49 3.91
N PHE A 273 11.25 19.65 4.55
CA PHE A 273 10.87 19.73 5.95
C PHE A 273 9.54 19.00 6.22
N VAL A 274 8.52 19.28 5.42
CA VAL A 274 7.20 18.62 5.51
C VAL A 274 7.33 17.11 5.32
N CYS A 275 8.08 16.65 4.33
CA CYS A 275 8.30 15.21 4.10
C CYS A 275 9.01 14.55 5.29
N ALA A 276 10.03 15.20 5.85
CA ALA A 276 10.74 14.72 7.04
C ALA A 276 9.84 14.66 8.28
N ARG A 277 9.00 15.68 8.51
CA ARG A 277 8.05 15.79 9.62
C ARG A 277 7.01 14.66 9.62
N PHE A 278 6.61 14.20 8.44
CA PHE A 278 5.68 13.07 8.25
C PHE A 278 6.36 11.70 8.15
N ASP A 279 7.65 11.60 8.41
CA ASP A 279 8.45 10.34 8.37
C ASP A 279 8.24 9.56 7.06
N VAL A 280 8.34 10.26 5.94
CA VAL A 280 8.16 9.68 4.61
C VAL A 280 9.43 8.95 4.18
N ASP A 281 9.29 7.71 3.71
CA ASP A 281 10.42 6.91 3.22
C ASP A 281 10.87 7.36 1.82
N GLY A 282 12.12 7.80 1.69
CA GLY A 282 12.76 8.13 0.40
C GLY A 282 12.34 9.49 -0.17
N MET A 283 12.98 9.90 -1.28
CA MET A 283 12.85 11.23 -1.88
C MET A 283 11.75 11.32 -2.97
N ARG A 284 10.94 10.27 -3.14
CA ARG A 284 9.91 10.29 -4.19
C ARG A 284 8.78 11.26 -3.87
N ALA A 285 8.42 11.38 -2.59
CA ALA A 285 7.40 12.32 -2.15
C ALA A 285 7.78 13.75 -2.47
N ASP A 286 9.01 14.12 -2.18
CA ASP A 286 9.58 15.45 -2.44
C ASP A 286 9.41 15.83 -3.93
N LEU A 287 9.83 14.91 -4.82
CA LEU A 287 9.69 15.11 -6.27
C LEU A 287 8.25 15.21 -6.73
N VAL A 288 7.36 14.40 -6.14
CA VAL A 288 5.93 14.43 -6.50
C VAL A 288 5.28 15.71 -6.00
N ILE A 289 5.55 16.14 -4.77
CA ILE A 289 5.02 17.39 -4.22
C ILE A 289 5.51 18.57 -5.04
N THR A 290 6.81 18.62 -5.37
CA THR A 290 7.38 19.67 -6.22
C THR A 290 6.67 19.77 -7.57
N ARG A 291 6.48 18.63 -8.27
CA ARG A 291 5.79 18.60 -9.57
C ARG A 291 4.32 18.94 -9.46
N ALA A 292 3.64 18.48 -8.41
CA ALA A 292 2.23 18.78 -8.18
C ALA A 292 2.02 20.24 -7.79
N ALA A 293 2.91 20.85 -7.00
CA ALA A 293 2.90 22.26 -6.66
C ALA A 293 3.13 23.13 -7.90
N ALA A 294 4.10 22.77 -8.74
CA ALA A 294 4.34 23.46 -10.02
C ALA A 294 3.12 23.34 -10.95
N ALA A 295 2.47 22.16 -11.00
CA ALA A 295 1.24 21.95 -11.76
C ALA A 295 0.09 22.82 -11.22
N HIS A 296 -0.02 22.96 -9.89
CA HIS A 296 -1.04 23.80 -9.25
C HIS A 296 -0.79 25.30 -9.51
N ALA A 297 0.45 25.78 -9.38
CA ALA A 297 0.82 27.14 -9.72
C ALA A 297 0.51 27.46 -11.20
N ALA A 298 0.85 26.55 -12.12
CA ALA A 298 0.52 26.68 -13.55
C ALA A 298 -1.00 26.71 -13.79
N TRP A 299 -1.76 25.86 -13.09
CA TRP A 299 -3.22 25.83 -13.15
C TRP A 299 -3.83 27.14 -12.64
N GLU A 300 -3.30 27.73 -11.59
CA GLU A 300 -3.72 29.03 -11.07
C GLU A 300 -3.16 30.24 -11.87
N GLY A 301 -2.39 29.99 -12.93
CA GLY A 301 -1.89 31.03 -13.82
C GLY A 301 -0.60 31.68 -13.38
N ARG A 302 0.07 31.15 -12.36
CA ARG A 302 1.32 31.68 -11.79
C ARG A 302 2.56 31.03 -12.42
N THR A 303 3.69 31.73 -12.33
CA THR A 303 5.00 31.29 -12.82
C THR A 303 5.98 30.93 -11.69
N ALA A 304 5.54 31.04 -10.43
CA ALA A 304 6.30 30.64 -9.25
C ALA A 304 5.41 29.85 -8.31
N VAL A 305 5.99 28.86 -7.64
CA VAL A 305 5.34 28.06 -6.60
C VAL A 305 5.26 28.87 -5.31
N THR A 306 4.16 28.73 -4.59
CA THR A 306 3.91 29.36 -3.29
C THR A 306 3.64 28.28 -2.23
N GLU A 307 3.63 28.68 -0.94
CA GLU A 307 3.25 27.79 0.17
C GLU A 307 1.89 27.11 -0.04
N ASP A 308 0.90 27.84 -0.56
CA ASP A 308 -0.43 27.27 -0.84
C ASP A 308 -0.37 26.15 -1.88
N ASP A 309 0.52 26.25 -2.87
CA ASP A 309 0.74 25.18 -3.85
C ASP A 309 1.35 23.96 -3.19
N VAL A 310 2.32 24.16 -2.31
CA VAL A 310 2.96 23.09 -1.53
C VAL A 310 1.92 22.43 -0.61
N ARG A 311 1.07 23.20 0.05
CA ARG A 311 -0.03 22.70 0.89
C ARG A 311 -0.98 21.80 0.11
N VAL A 312 -1.47 22.27 -1.04
CA VAL A 312 -2.37 21.51 -1.91
C VAL A 312 -1.72 20.23 -2.42
N ALA A 313 -0.46 20.34 -2.88
CA ALA A 313 0.29 19.19 -3.37
C ALA A 313 0.56 18.15 -2.27
N ALA A 314 0.98 18.58 -1.07
CA ALA A 314 1.24 17.73 0.07
C ALA A 314 -0.04 16.98 0.53
N ARG A 315 -1.19 17.67 0.57
CA ARG A 315 -2.49 17.08 0.89
C ARG A 315 -2.85 15.91 -0.02
N LEU A 316 -2.50 15.97 -1.30
CA LEU A 316 -2.78 14.93 -2.29
C LEU A 316 -1.68 13.86 -2.37
N ALA A 317 -0.42 14.21 -2.07
CA ALA A 317 0.73 13.33 -2.24
C ALA A 317 1.10 12.53 -0.99
N LEU A 318 0.86 13.03 0.23
CA LEU A 318 1.28 12.40 1.48
C LEU A 318 0.35 11.31 2.00
N PRO A 319 -0.98 11.30 1.76
CA PRO A 319 -1.91 10.38 2.41
C PRO A 319 -1.54 8.89 2.32
N HIS A 320 -0.84 8.46 1.30
CA HIS A 320 -0.46 7.06 1.07
C HIS A 320 1.03 6.78 1.28
N ARG A 321 1.85 7.81 1.57
CA ARG A 321 3.31 7.73 1.74
C ARG A 321 3.77 7.89 3.17
N ARG A 322 3.03 8.65 3.98
CA ARG A 322 3.35 8.78 5.38
C ARG A 322 3.39 7.39 6.03
N ARG A 323 4.36 7.13 6.89
CA ARG A 323 4.37 5.93 7.72
C ARG A 323 3.13 5.94 8.60
N ARG A 324 2.12 5.21 8.15
CA ARG A 324 0.90 4.99 8.92
C ARG A 324 1.11 3.83 9.86
N ASP A 325 0.73 4.04 11.11
CA ASP A 325 0.27 2.90 11.88
C ASP A 325 -1.00 2.35 11.23
N PRO A 326 -1.14 1.02 11.15
CA PRO A 326 -2.39 0.39 10.70
C PRO A 326 -3.63 0.88 11.45
N PHE A 327 -3.46 1.73 12.46
CA PHE A 327 -4.49 2.28 13.37
C PHE A 327 -4.83 3.74 13.12
N ASP A 328 -4.08 4.44 12.28
CA ASP A 328 -4.39 5.81 11.92
C ASP A 328 -5.63 5.86 11.04
N GLU A 329 -6.51 6.82 11.25
CA GLU A 329 -7.62 7.06 10.33
C GLU A 329 -7.09 7.30 8.92
N PRO A 330 -7.78 6.78 7.88
CA PRO A 330 -7.37 7.05 6.52
C PRO A 330 -7.52 8.54 6.22
N GLY A 331 -6.47 9.15 5.66
CA GLY A 331 -6.40 10.57 5.34
C GLY A 331 -5.16 11.23 5.92
N LEU A 332 -4.94 12.47 5.57
CA LEU A 332 -4.03 13.40 6.23
C LEU A 332 -4.92 14.33 7.07
N ASP A 333 -4.62 14.54 8.35
CA ASP A 333 -5.31 15.56 9.13
C ASP A 333 -4.81 16.93 8.64
N GLU A 334 -5.74 17.78 8.22
CA GLU A 334 -5.40 19.13 7.74
C GLU A 334 -4.68 19.95 8.81
N LYS A 335 -5.01 19.71 10.09
CA LYS A 335 -4.34 20.39 11.21
C LYS A 335 -2.89 19.99 11.35
N ASP A 336 -2.58 18.68 11.18
CA ASP A 336 -1.20 18.18 11.22
C ASP A 336 -0.38 18.79 10.08
N LEU A 337 -0.99 18.95 8.89
CA LEU A 337 -0.34 19.56 7.74
C LEU A 337 -0.10 21.07 7.96
N ASP A 338 -1.11 21.79 8.46
CA ASP A 338 -0.99 23.21 8.76
C ASP A 338 0.02 23.49 9.90
N GLU A 339 0.15 22.58 10.86
CA GLU A 339 1.19 22.65 11.90
C GLU A 339 2.58 22.41 11.29
N ALA A 340 2.74 21.40 10.44
CA ALA A 340 4.00 21.11 9.78
C ALA A 340 4.46 22.24 8.85
N LEU A 341 3.54 22.93 8.16
CA LEU A 341 3.85 24.08 7.32
C LEU A 341 4.27 25.30 8.16
N ARG A 342 3.61 25.54 9.30
CA ARG A 342 4.02 26.58 10.24
C ARG A 342 5.39 26.31 10.86
N ASP A 343 5.62 25.06 11.29
CA ASP A 343 6.94 24.64 11.80
C ASP A 343 8.04 24.82 10.72
N ALA A 344 7.70 24.57 9.45
CA ALA A 344 8.61 24.79 8.31
C ALA A 344 8.92 26.29 8.12
N GLU A 345 7.89 27.17 8.21
CA GLU A 345 8.08 28.61 8.10
C GLU A 345 8.95 29.17 9.24
N ASP A 346 8.71 28.70 10.47
CA ASP A 346 9.53 29.08 11.63
C ASP A 346 10.98 28.58 11.46
N HIS A 347 11.21 27.45 10.81
CA HIS A 347 12.53 26.90 10.53
C HIS A 347 13.28 27.69 9.44
N LEU A 348 12.57 28.09 8.39
CA LEU A 348 13.14 28.81 7.24
C LEU A 348 13.46 30.28 7.54
N GLY A 349 12.81 30.87 8.56
CA GLY A 349 12.98 32.26 8.91
C GLY A 349 12.37 33.25 7.89
N PRO A 350 12.55 34.58 8.08
CA PRO A 350 12.03 35.59 7.14
C PRO A 350 12.69 35.44 5.76
N ASP A 351 11.92 35.81 4.72
CA ASP A 351 12.38 35.77 3.32
C ASP A 351 13.53 36.76 3.12
N ASP A 352 14.76 36.27 3.02
CA ASP A 352 15.94 37.01 2.63
C ASP A 352 16.28 36.77 1.13
N ASP A 353 15.26 36.64 0.26
CA ASP A 353 15.49 36.44 -1.18
C ASP A 353 15.85 37.78 -1.84
N PRO A 354 17.11 38.05 -2.30
CA PRO A 354 17.51 39.30 -2.86
C PRO A 354 17.09 39.52 -4.33
N ASP A 355 16.24 38.62 -4.90
CA ASP A 355 15.97 38.57 -6.34
C ASP A 355 14.61 39.16 -6.78
N ASP A 356 13.85 39.79 -5.89
CA ASP A 356 12.58 40.49 -6.23
C ASP A 356 12.79 42.02 -6.37
N GLY A 357 13.93 42.45 -6.95
CA GLY A 357 14.07 43.79 -7.45
C GLY A 357 13.48 43.92 -8.87
N PRO A 358 12.62 44.92 -9.16
CA PRO A 358 12.19 45.14 -10.52
C PRO A 358 13.38 45.49 -11.40
N ASP A 359 13.58 44.71 -12.46
CA ASP A 359 14.43 45.09 -13.60
C ASP A 359 13.93 46.43 -14.16
N ASP A 360 14.62 47.53 -13.79
CA ASP A 360 14.42 48.84 -14.33
C ASP A 360 15.35 49.00 -15.55
N PRO A 361 14.85 48.99 -16.77
CA PRO A 361 15.68 49.17 -17.96
C PRO A 361 15.75 50.68 -18.33
N ASP A 362 16.35 51.52 -17.49
CA ASP A 362 16.75 52.89 -17.91
C ASP A 362 17.76 53.48 -16.96
N GLY A 363 19.03 53.40 -17.33
CA GLY A 363 20.17 54.10 -16.69
C GLY A 363 21.22 54.38 -17.70
N GLY A 364 21.06 55.50 -18.44
CA GLY A 364 22.05 56.01 -19.36
C GLY A 364 23.34 56.44 -18.66
N PRO A 365 24.41 56.70 -19.42
CA PRO A 365 25.77 56.82 -18.90
C PRO A 365 26.01 58.19 -18.28
N ASP A 366 26.61 58.27 -17.11
CA ASP A 366 27.16 59.51 -16.55
C ASP A 366 28.71 59.41 -16.36
N ASP A 367 29.34 60.38 -16.94
CA ASP A 367 30.76 60.63 -17.03
C ASP A 367 31.40 61.12 -15.70
N GLY A 368 32.61 60.73 -15.41
CA GLY A 368 33.43 61.48 -14.43
C GLY A 368 34.51 60.66 -13.72
N GLY A 369 35.71 60.54 -14.31
CA GLY A 369 36.97 60.23 -13.59
C GLY A 369 37.56 61.42 -12.83
N PRO A 370 38.83 61.43 -12.41
CA PRO A 370 39.86 60.43 -12.21
C PRO A 370 40.70 60.61 -10.91
N GLY A 371 41.59 59.66 -10.63
CA GLY A 371 42.78 59.84 -9.77
C GLY A 371 42.90 58.82 -8.68
N GLY A 372 43.94 58.11 -8.57
CA GLY A 372 45.34 58.26 -8.47
C GLY A 372 45.99 57.01 -7.90
N ASP A 373 46.98 56.53 -8.59
CA ASP A 373 48.27 55.96 -8.18
C ASP A 373 48.42 55.02 -6.98
N GLN A 374 48.93 53.84 -7.17
CA GLN A 374 50.30 53.36 -7.08
C GLN A 374 50.45 51.85 -7.10
N ASP A 375 51.19 51.35 -8.03
CA ASP A 375 51.90 50.10 -8.20
C ASP A 375 53.19 50.05 -7.33
N PRO A 376 54.08 49.05 -7.25
CA PRO A 376 54.12 47.71 -7.90
C PRO A 376 54.73 46.57 -7.05
N GLY A 377 54.82 45.37 -7.63
CA GLY A 377 55.82 44.36 -7.26
C GLY A 377 55.35 42.91 -7.42
N ASP A 378 55.56 42.31 -8.45
CA ASP A 378 56.64 41.48 -9.03
C ASP A 378 56.67 40.02 -8.60
N GLY A 379 56.67 39.11 -9.58
CA GLY A 379 57.16 37.72 -9.41
C GLY A 379 56.33 36.60 -9.99
N GLY A 380 56.38 36.37 -11.31
CA GLY A 380 56.18 35.01 -11.85
C GLY A 380 57.56 34.35 -12.05
N PRO A 381 57.75 33.21 -12.77
CA PRO A 381 56.84 32.30 -13.44
C PRO A 381 57.17 30.76 -13.19
N ASP A 382 56.52 29.90 -13.93
CA ASP A 382 56.91 28.57 -14.43
C ASP A 382 56.10 27.34 -13.96
N GLY A 383 55.41 26.73 -14.95
CA GLY A 383 54.95 25.36 -14.96
C GLY A 383 56.06 24.36 -15.42
N PRO A 384 55.86 23.17 -15.92
CA PRO A 384 54.68 22.31 -16.09
C PRO A 384 54.91 20.80 -15.74
N GLY A 385 53.95 19.92 -15.93
CA GLY A 385 54.20 18.49 -16.18
C GLY A 385 53.42 17.50 -15.30
N SER A 386 52.43 16.88 -15.80
CA SER A 386 52.22 15.53 -16.33
C SER A 386 52.21 14.33 -15.35
N ASP A 387 51.19 13.51 -15.57
CA ASP A 387 51.10 12.05 -15.50
C ASP A 387 50.87 11.27 -14.21
N GLY A 388 49.75 10.53 -14.22
CA GLY A 388 49.73 9.05 -14.19
C GLY A 388 49.39 8.31 -12.90
N GLY A 389 48.37 7.52 -12.95
CA GLY A 389 48.38 6.18 -12.34
C GLY A 389 47.58 5.97 -11.04
N ALA A 390 46.50 5.23 -11.18
CA ALA A 390 45.96 4.30 -10.15
C ALA A 390 46.84 3.01 -10.13
N PRO A 391 46.68 1.97 -9.31
CA PRO A 391 45.74 1.67 -8.19
C PRO A 391 46.37 0.96 -6.96
N ASP A 392 45.56 0.44 -6.08
CA ASP A 392 45.68 -0.71 -5.18
C ASP A 392 45.70 -0.50 -3.66
N ALA A 393 44.74 -1.18 -3.05
CA ALA A 393 44.65 -1.56 -1.63
C ALA A 393 45.69 -2.69 -1.31
N PRO A 394 45.81 -3.30 -0.11
CA PRO A 394 45.19 -3.15 1.21
C PRO A 394 46.17 -3.31 2.41
N GLY A 395 45.66 -3.23 3.65
CA GLY A 395 46.25 -4.07 4.70
C GLY A 395 46.48 -3.48 6.10
N THR A 396 45.73 -4.01 7.07
CA THR A 396 46.10 -4.45 8.42
C THR A 396 46.45 -3.47 9.54
N ASP A 397 45.67 -3.65 10.61
CA ASP A 397 45.87 -3.46 12.06
C ASP A 397 47.27 -3.92 12.56
N PRO A 398 47.74 -3.65 13.80
CA PRO A 398 47.05 -3.56 15.09
C PRO A 398 47.70 -2.71 16.18
N GLY A 399 46.97 -2.54 17.33
CA GLY A 399 47.55 -2.69 18.64
C GLY A 399 47.75 -1.49 19.56
N GLY A 400 47.15 -1.56 20.73
CA GLY A 400 47.84 -1.45 22.04
C GLY A 400 47.47 -0.25 22.90
N ALA A 401 46.67 -0.49 23.90
CA ALA A 401 46.90 -0.54 25.34
C ALA A 401 47.01 0.76 26.17
N ASP A 402 46.19 0.75 27.22
CA ASP A 402 46.43 1.13 28.62
C ASP A 402 46.35 2.58 29.11
N GLY A 403 45.60 2.73 30.20
CA GLY A 403 45.89 3.65 31.29
C GLY A 403 44.69 4.28 32.02
N SER A 404 44.10 3.54 32.91
CA SER A 404 43.79 3.77 34.35
C SER A 404 43.61 5.20 34.89
N GLY A 405 42.57 5.36 35.71
CA GLY A 405 42.66 6.22 36.91
C GLY A 405 41.37 6.90 37.34
N THR A 406 40.61 6.24 38.16
CA THR A 406 40.11 6.59 39.49
C THR A 406 39.47 7.93 39.79
N GLY A 407 38.24 7.89 40.26
CA GLY A 407 37.93 8.29 41.64
C GLY A 407 36.90 9.40 41.79
N GLY A 408 35.83 9.14 42.54
CA GLY A 408 35.30 10.07 43.52
C GLY A 408 33.86 10.53 43.41
N ASP A 409 32.96 9.76 43.96
CA ASP A 409 31.76 10.23 44.66
C ASP A 409 32.16 10.84 46.01
N PRO A 410 31.43 11.67 46.77
CA PRO A 410 30.01 11.52 47.11
C PRO A 410 29.21 12.77 47.52
N ALA A 411 27.93 12.55 47.85
CA ALA A 411 27.11 13.16 48.91
C ALA A 411 26.21 14.37 48.65
N ALA A 412 24.93 14.11 48.87
CA ALA A 412 23.92 15.08 49.35
C ALA A 412 24.20 15.56 50.76
N PRO A 413 23.62 16.63 51.30
CA PRO A 413 22.27 16.57 51.91
C PRO A 413 21.43 17.86 51.94
N ARG A 414 20.10 17.69 52.09
CA ARG A 414 19.11 18.21 53.05
C ARG A 414 18.87 19.69 53.31
N ASP A 415 17.54 19.93 53.46
CA ASP A 415 16.79 20.83 54.35
C ASP A 415 16.76 22.32 54.00
N ASP A 416 15.72 23.11 54.08
CA ASP A 416 14.58 23.17 55.00
C ASP A 416 13.62 24.35 54.61
N ALA A 417 12.33 24.19 54.91
CA ALA A 417 11.37 25.06 55.55
C ALA A 417 10.99 26.47 55.05
N GLY A 418 9.68 26.67 55.11
CA GLY A 418 8.94 27.87 55.53
C GLY A 418 8.24 28.64 54.41
N GLY A 419 6.95 28.90 54.39
CA GLY A 419 6.02 29.26 55.39
C GLY A 419 5.11 30.34 54.88
N GLY A 420 3.79 30.31 55.22
CA GLY A 420 2.88 31.45 55.38
C GLY A 420 1.86 31.62 54.28
N GLN A 421 0.60 31.26 54.45
CA GLN A 421 -0.56 32.01 55.04
C GLN A 421 -1.12 33.06 54.06
N GLU A 422 -2.36 33.25 53.79
CA GLU A 422 -3.72 33.25 54.38
C GLU A 422 -4.66 33.52 53.19
N GLY A 423 -5.95 33.26 53.07
CA GLY A 423 -7.06 33.08 53.93
C GLY A 423 -8.32 33.13 53.13
N GLU A 424 -9.35 32.52 53.68
CA GLU A 424 -10.76 32.87 53.86
C GLU A 424 -11.66 32.76 52.61
N GLU A 425 -12.89 32.24 52.59
CA GLU A 425 -13.91 31.84 53.61
C GLU A 425 -14.87 30.82 52.99
N GLY A 426 -15.47 29.93 53.82
CA GLY A 426 -16.56 29.03 53.48
C GLY A 426 -17.95 29.71 53.52
N PRO A 427 -19.12 29.03 53.78
CA PRO A 427 -19.32 27.88 54.66
C PRO A 427 -20.41 26.83 54.28
N GLN A 428 -20.37 25.67 55.04
CA GLN A 428 -21.48 24.89 55.63
C GLN A 428 -22.36 24.01 54.70
N GLY A 429 -22.71 22.79 55.03
CA GLY A 429 -22.64 22.00 56.27
C GLY A 429 -23.22 20.62 56.12
N SER A 430 -22.82 19.78 57.09
CA SER A 430 -23.49 18.69 57.81
C SER A 430 -23.86 17.42 57.06
N ASP A 431 -23.66 16.17 57.44
CA ASP A 431 -23.34 15.54 58.75
C ASP A 431 -22.86 14.10 58.49
N ALA A 432 -21.96 13.61 59.27
CA ALA A 432 -21.59 12.19 59.41
C ALA A 432 -22.50 11.54 60.50
N PRO A 433 -22.53 10.18 60.71
CA PRO A 433 -21.39 9.33 61.02
C PRO A 433 -21.41 7.87 60.51
N ALA A 434 -20.28 7.21 60.62
CA ALA A 434 -20.14 5.76 60.53
C ALA A 434 -20.68 5.05 61.79
N PRO A 435 -20.98 3.72 61.74
CA PRO A 435 -20.07 2.73 62.21
C PRO A 435 -20.05 1.36 61.44
N ASP A 436 -18.93 0.61 61.57
CA ASP A 436 -18.70 -0.82 61.31
C ASP A 436 -19.42 -1.73 62.32
N PRO A 437 -19.30 -3.09 62.26
CA PRO A 437 -19.44 -4.05 61.16
C PRO A 437 -20.46 -5.17 61.47
N ALA A 438 -20.83 -5.99 60.48
CA ALA A 438 -21.15 -7.42 60.64
C ALA A 438 -21.65 -8.13 59.38
N ASP A 439 -20.93 -9.21 59.05
CA ASP A 439 -21.37 -10.52 58.59
C ASP A 439 -22.66 -10.67 57.73
N GLY A 440 -22.49 -11.22 56.50
CA GLY A 440 -23.64 -11.65 55.69
C GLY A 440 -23.20 -12.16 54.30
N THR A 441 -23.18 -13.47 54.18
CA THR A 441 -23.00 -14.33 52.97
C THR A 441 -23.68 -13.84 51.70
N PRO A 442 -23.09 -14.08 50.51
CA PRO A 442 -23.61 -13.53 49.23
C PRO A 442 -24.63 -14.42 48.56
N GLN A 443 -25.75 -13.87 48.19
CA GLN A 443 -26.63 -14.39 47.16
C GLN A 443 -26.54 -13.53 45.88
N GLY A 444 -26.31 -14.23 44.83
CA GLY A 444 -26.57 -14.16 43.41
C GLY A 444 -26.96 -12.88 42.68
N GLY A 445 -26.29 -12.72 41.56
CA GLY A 445 -26.75 -11.96 40.42
C GLY A 445 -25.97 -10.68 40.15
N ASP A 446 -24.92 -10.80 39.35
CA ASP A 446 -24.35 -9.63 38.70
C ASP A 446 -23.92 -9.99 37.26
N ASP A 447 -24.73 -9.59 36.33
CA ASP A 447 -24.37 -9.41 34.93
C ASP A 447 -23.60 -8.07 34.83
N GLY A 448 -22.39 -8.07 35.38
CA GLY A 448 -21.51 -6.92 35.37
C GLY A 448 -21.17 -6.49 33.96
N GLU A 449 -21.64 -5.33 33.53
CA GLU A 449 -21.22 -4.67 32.31
C GLU A 449 -19.70 -4.51 32.28
N GLY A 450 -19.04 -5.29 31.43
CA GLY A 450 -17.59 -5.24 31.24
C GLY A 450 -17.13 -3.84 30.82
N ARG A 451 -16.16 -3.32 31.55
CA ARG A 451 -15.55 -2.01 31.29
C ARG A 451 -14.84 -2.02 29.94
N ALA A 452 -15.13 -1.07 29.05
CA ALA A 452 -14.40 -0.91 27.79
C ALA A 452 -12.94 -0.59 28.11
N VAL A 453 -12.01 -1.41 27.62
CA VAL A 453 -10.58 -1.11 27.69
C VAL A 453 -10.28 -0.21 26.48
N VAL A 454 -10.09 1.07 26.71
CA VAL A 454 -9.49 1.98 25.74
C VAL A 454 -8.02 1.55 25.60
N LEU A 455 -7.61 1.17 24.40
CA LEU A 455 -6.22 0.89 24.07
C LEU A 455 -5.37 2.12 24.41
N GLY A 456 -4.66 2.03 25.55
CA GLY A 456 -3.70 3.07 25.95
C GLY A 456 -2.48 3.02 25.07
N ASP A 457 -1.95 4.20 24.77
CA ASP A 457 -0.69 4.54 24.12
C ASP A 457 -0.06 3.47 23.20
N THR A 458 -0.56 3.43 21.99
CA THR A 458 -0.09 2.56 20.90
C THR A 458 1.32 2.93 20.40
N ALA A 459 1.84 4.09 20.79
CA ALA A 459 3.13 4.62 20.33
C ALA A 459 4.33 3.75 20.76
N ARG A 460 4.26 3.07 21.91
CA ARG A 460 5.32 2.18 22.38
C ARG A 460 5.30 0.77 21.78
N LEU A 461 4.17 0.36 21.18
CA LEU A 461 3.99 -0.96 20.54
C LEU A 461 4.44 -0.99 19.08
N ARG A 462 4.92 0.13 18.55
CA ARG A 462 5.21 0.37 17.13
C ARG A 462 6.35 -0.47 16.53
N ARG A 463 7.15 -1.19 17.32
CA ARG A 463 8.37 -1.88 16.85
C ARG A 463 8.45 -3.38 17.14
N ALA A 464 7.40 -4.00 17.68
CA ALA A 464 7.45 -5.43 17.98
C ALA A 464 7.39 -6.27 16.69
N THR A 465 8.48 -6.95 16.38
CA THR A 465 8.53 -7.97 15.33
C THR A 465 7.88 -9.23 15.88
N VAL A 466 6.76 -9.66 15.29
CA VAL A 466 6.01 -10.81 15.76
C VAL A 466 6.49 -12.09 15.08
N ARG A 467 6.56 -13.21 15.84
CA ARG A 467 6.93 -14.53 15.34
C ARG A 467 6.04 -14.95 14.16
N LYS A 468 6.65 -15.46 13.10
CA LYS A 468 5.97 -15.84 11.86
C LYS A 468 5.48 -17.28 11.92
N PHE A 469 4.17 -17.50 11.91
CA PHE A 469 3.56 -18.82 11.86
C PHE A 469 3.27 -19.26 10.43
N THR A 470 3.44 -20.57 10.14
CA THR A 470 3.12 -21.19 8.85
C THR A 470 2.39 -22.50 9.09
N VAL A 471 1.45 -22.86 8.23
CA VAL A 471 0.79 -24.18 8.29
C VAL A 471 1.72 -25.23 7.67
N PRO A 472 2.07 -26.31 8.39
CA PRO A 472 2.94 -27.36 7.87
C PRO A 472 2.33 -28.10 6.66
N GLY A 473 3.20 -28.70 5.84
CA GLY A 473 2.79 -29.48 4.67
C GLY A 473 2.55 -28.64 3.43
N LEU A 474 2.04 -29.27 2.36
CA LEU A 474 1.83 -28.67 1.04
C LEU A 474 0.33 -28.41 0.83
N GLY A 475 -0.04 -27.16 0.63
CA GLY A 475 -1.41 -26.73 0.44
C GLY A 475 -1.92 -26.85 -0.99
N ALA A 476 -3.20 -26.48 -1.20
CA ALA A 476 -3.90 -26.57 -2.47
C ALA A 476 -3.83 -25.29 -3.34
N GLY A 477 -3.12 -24.24 -2.86
CA GLY A 477 -2.82 -23.04 -3.65
C GLY A 477 -3.89 -21.96 -3.60
N ALA A 478 -4.46 -21.67 -2.43
CA ALA A 478 -5.27 -20.47 -2.24
C ALA A 478 -4.43 -19.19 -2.44
N PRO A 479 -4.98 -18.11 -3.02
CA PRO A 479 -4.23 -16.87 -3.22
C PRO A 479 -3.61 -16.33 -1.93
N GLY A 480 -2.27 -16.12 -1.90
CA GLY A 480 -1.55 -15.60 -0.74
C GLY A 480 -0.09 -16.02 -0.67
N ARG A 481 0.60 -15.73 0.47
CA ARG A 481 2.06 -15.87 0.59
C ARG A 481 2.55 -16.47 1.91
N ARG A 482 1.71 -17.10 2.72
CA ARG A 482 2.09 -17.61 4.04
C ARG A 482 2.75 -18.98 3.96
N SER A 483 2.07 -19.97 3.49
CA SER A 483 2.45 -21.38 3.56
C SER A 483 2.81 -21.95 2.19
N ARG A 484 3.57 -23.07 2.15
CA ARG A 484 3.89 -23.75 0.88
C ARG A 484 2.67 -24.43 0.29
N ALA A 485 2.51 -24.33 -1.03
CA ALA A 485 1.37 -24.90 -1.73
C ALA A 485 1.72 -25.34 -3.16
N ARG A 486 0.90 -26.23 -3.70
CA ARG A 486 0.86 -26.48 -5.15
C ARG A 486 0.13 -25.33 -5.81
N THR A 487 0.74 -24.71 -6.80
CA THR A 487 0.19 -23.52 -7.46
C THR A 487 0.32 -23.68 -8.98
N ASP A 488 -0.53 -23.00 -9.72
CA ASP A 488 -0.45 -22.97 -11.18
C ASP A 488 0.72 -22.09 -11.65
N THR A 489 1.12 -21.14 -10.82
CA THR A 489 2.27 -20.24 -11.02
C THR A 489 3.27 -20.47 -9.90
N GLY A 490 4.53 -20.77 -10.21
CA GLY A 490 5.56 -21.01 -9.20
C GLY A 490 6.73 -21.81 -9.78
N ARG A 491 7.68 -22.17 -8.91
CA ARG A 491 8.85 -22.94 -9.32
C ARG A 491 8.42 -24.36 -9.73
N VAL A 492 8.84 -24.80 -10.90
CA VAL A 492 8.66 -26.19 -11.32
C VAL A 492 9.55 -27.10 -10.46
N VAL A 493 8.94 -28.10 -9.83
CA VAL A 493 9.63 -29.00 -8.90
C VAL A 493 9.87 -30.38 -9.54
N ARG A 494 8.85 -30.91 -10.22
CA ARG A 494 8.95 -32.24 -10.87
C ARG A 494 7.93 -32.41 -11.98
N PRO A 495 8.22 -33.32 -12.96
CA PRO A 495 7.20 -33.74 -13.90
C PRO A 495 6.19 -34.68 -13.23
N THR A 496 4.94 -34.63 -13.66
CA THR A 496 3.87 -35.58 -13.30
C THR A 496 3.32 -36.26 -14.53
N GLY A 497 2.68 -37.42 -14.36
CA GLY A 497 2.30 -38.42 -15.36
C GLY A 497 1.72 -37.91 -16.69
N SER A 498 1.60 -38.80 -17.68
CA SER A 498 1.06 -38.54 -19.00
C SER A 498 -0.40 -38.18 -18.97
N GLY A 499 -0.81 -37.12 -19.65
CA GLY A 499 -2.22 -36.68 -19.74
C GLY A 499 -2.38 -35.45 -20.62
N THR A 500 -3.65 -35.08 -20.91
CA THR A 500 -3.98 -33.84 -21.60
C THR A 500 -3.51 -32.64 -20.75
N ALA A 501 -2.36 -32.06 -21.08
CA ALA A 501 -1.85 -30.85 -20.46
C ALA A 501 -2.29 -29.65 -21.29
N ARG A 502 -2.71 -28.57 -20.62
CA ARG A 502 -2.75 -27.25 -21.25
C ARG A 502 -1.32 -26.83 -21.56
N ALA A 503 -1.09 -26.03 -22.60
CA ALA A 503 0.25 -25.60 -22.97
C ALA A 503 1.03 -24.95 -21.81
N ALA A 504 0.34 -24.21 -20.95
CA ALA A 504 0.91 -23.57 -19.76
C ALA A 504 1.38 -24.54 -18.66
N ASP A 505 0.86 -25.78 -18.65
CA ASP A 505 1.17 -26.79 -17.63
C ASP A 505 2.26 -27.78 -18.09
N LEU A 506 2.84 -27.58 -19.27
CA LEU A 506 3.76 -28.53 -19.87
C LEU A 506 5.15 -28.45 -19.23
N HIS A 507 5.69 -29.63 -18.86
CA HIS A 507 7.10 -29.76 -18.47
C HIS A 507 7.94 -30.09 -19.69
N LEU A 508 8.40 -29.06 -20.41
CA LEU A 508 9.12 -29.22 -21.70
C LEU A 508 10.29 -30.21 -21.63
N PRO A 509 11.26 -30.09 -20.70
CA PRO A 509 12.39 -31.04 -20.67
C PRO A 509 11.98 -32.50 -20.50
N ALA A 510 11.04 -32.78 -19.61
CA ALA A 510 10.57 -34.14 -19.37
C ALA A 510 9.72 -34.68 -20.54
N THR A 511 8.97 -33.81 -21.25
CA THR A 511 8.24 -34.18 -22.48
C THR A 511 9.22 -34.54 -23.60
N VAL A 512 10.27 -33.74 -23.79
CA VAL A 512 11.33 -34.03 -24.76
C VAL A 512 12.03 -35.35 -24.44
N LEU A 513 12.41 -35.57 -23.19
CA LEU A 513 13.02 -36.81 -22.73
C LEU A 513 12.12 -38.04 -22.93
N ALA A 514 10.80 -37.87 -22.74
CA ALA A 514 9.84 -38.94 -22.99
C ALA A 514 9.66 -39.23 -24.49
N ALA A 515 9.72 -38.23 -25.34
CA ALA A 515 9.58 -38.41 -26.80
C ALA A 515 10.86 -38.90 -27.48
N ALA A 516 12.02 -38.54 -26.95
CA ALA A 516 13.32 -38.80 -27.58
C ALA A 516 13.58 -40.29 -27.93
N PRO A 517 13.30 -41.29 -27.07
CA PRO A 517 13.55 -42.72 -27.39
C PRO A 517 12.70 -43.26 -28.55
N HIS A 518 11.61 -42.60 -28.87
CA HIS A 518 10.61 -43.08 -29.83
C HIS A 518 10.76 -42.50 -31.23
N GLN A 519 11.78 -41.66 -31.50
CA GLN A 519 11.91 -40.93 -32.75
C GLN A 519 12.16 -41.87 -33.95
N ALA A 520 12.99 -42.88 -33.78
CA ALA A 520 13.28 -43.85 -34.83
C ALA A 520 12.06 -44.68 -35.23
N THR A 521 11.31 -45.17 -34.22
CA THR A 521 10.08 -45.96 -34.43
C THR A 521 8.92 -45.12 -35.01
N ARG A 522 8.98 -43.80 -34.87
CA ARG A 522 8.00 -42.85 -35.41
C ARG A 522 8.36 -42.36 -36.82
N GLY A 523 9.46 -42.86 -37.42
CA GLY A 523 9.86 -42.52 -38.78
C GLY A 523 10.32 -41.07 -38.94
N ARG A 524 10.96 -40.48 -37.93
CA ARG A 524 11.52 -39.13 -38.03
C ARG A 524 12.54 -39.01 -39.14
N SER A 525 12.28 -38.12 -40.10
CA SER A 525 13.20 -37.77 -41.18
C SER A 525 13.30 -36.24 -41.32
N GLY A 526 14.13 -35.58 -40.50
CA GLY A 526 14.30 -34.13 -40.58
C GLY A 526 14.47 -33.44 -39.22
N PRO A 527 14.64 -32.09 -39.22
CA PRO A 527 14.73 -31.32 -37.99
C PRO A 527 13.40 -31.32 -37.26
N GLY A 528 13.41 -31.33 -35.92
CA GLY A 528 12.22 -31.32 -35.06
C GLY A 528 12.03 -32.65 -34.32
N LEU A 529 11.16 -32.66 -33.29
CA LEU A 529 10.84 -33.81 -32.47
C LEU A 529 9.38 -34.18 -32.68
N LEU A 530 9.11 -35.46 -33.01
CA LEU A 530 7.74 -35.97 -33.10
C LEU A 530 7.25 -36.30 -31.69
N VAL A 531 6.33 -35.46 -31.17
CA VAL A 531 5.77 -35.59 -29.82
C VAL A 531 4.35 -36.11 -29.92
N HIS A 532 4.06 -37.20 -29.21
CA HIS A 532 2.73 -37.79 -29.09
C HIS A 532 2.08 -37.35 -27.75
N ARG A 533 0.77 -37.45 -27.65
CA ARG A 533 0.05 -37.11 -26.41
C ARG A 533 0.52 -37.91 -25.18
N THR A 534 1.02 -39.12 -25.40
CA THR A 534 1.58 -40.01 -24.37
C THR A 534 2.92 -39.53 -23.81
N ASP A 535 3.64 -38.68 -24.56
CA ASP A 535 4.93 -38.10 -24.12
C ASP A 535 4.76 -36.87 -23.26
N LEU A 536 3.58 -36.25 -23.31
CA LEU A 536 3.32 -35.02 -22.55
C LEU A 536 3.48 -35.26 -21.06
N ARG A 537 4.27 -34.43 -20.41
CA ARG A 537 4.49 -34.42 -18.96
C ARG A 537 4.03 -33.07 -18.42
N ARG A 538 3.24 -33.10 -17.35
CA ARG A 538 2.79 -31.88 -16.67
C ARG A 538 3.85 -31.42 -15.67
N ALA A 539 4.03 -30.11 -15.56
CA ALA A 539 4.88 -29.49 -14.55
C ALA A 539 4.11 -29.40 -13.22
N GLN A 540 4.61 -30.02 -12.18
CA GLN A 540 4.15 -29.72 -10.83
C GLN A 540 4.91 -28.50 -10.35
N ARG A 541 4.14 -27.43 -10.03
CA ARG A 541 4.70 -26.17 -9.52
C ARG A 541 4.42 -26.03 -8.04
N GLU A 542 5.36 -25.43 -7.34
CA GLU A 542 5.19 -25.06 -5.93
C GLU A 542 5.42 -23.56 -5.76
N GLY A 543 4.54 -22.96 -4.99
CA GLY A 543 4.56 -21.56 -4.61
C GLY A 543 4.14 -21.38 -3.15
N ARG A 544 3.54 -20.26 -2.85
CA ARG A 544 2.97 -19.97 -1.51
C ARG A 544 1.48 -19.68 -1.62
N GLU A 545 0.75 -20.00 -0.55
CA GLU A 545 -0.68 -19.75 -0.42
C GLU A 545 -0.99 -18.86 0.78
N GLY A 546 -2.18 -18.23 0.77
CA GLY A 546 -2.78 -17.55 1.92
C GLY A 546 -3.56 -18.53 2.79
N ASN A 547 -3.55 -18.28 4.08
CA ASN A 547 -4.27 -19.07 5.08
C ASN A 547 -5.47 -18.30 5.63
N LEU A 548 -6.33 -19.00 6.39
CA LEU A 548 -7.29 -18.39 7.29
C LEU A 548 -6.68 -18.34 8.69
N VAL A 549 -6.33 -17.16 9.18
CA VAL A 549 -5.83 -16.97 10.54
C VAL A 549 -6.99 -16.58 11.45
N LEU A 550 -7.39 -17.50 12.32
CA LEU A 550 -8.47 -17.28 13.28
C LEU A 550 -7.89 -17.06 14.67
N PHE A 551 -8.01 -15.85 15.17
CA PHE A 551 -7.67 -15.51 16.54
C PHE A 551 -8.80 -15.93 17.48
N VAL A 552 -8.43 -16.58 18.58
CA VAL A 552 -9.35 -16.98 19.64
C VAL A 552 -8.82 -16.39 20.94
N VAL A 553 -9.45 -15.32 21.41
CA VAL A 553 -8.91 -14.46 22.46
C VAL A 553 -9.74 -14.55 23.73
N ASP A 554 -9.06 -14.87 24.83
CA ASP A 554 -9.61 -14.82 26.17
C ASP A 554 -9.77 -13.37 26.63
N ALA A 555 -11.01 -12.95 26.79
CA ALA A 555 -11.37 -11.65 27.31
C ALA A 555 -11.93 -11.70 28.74
N SER A 556 -11.62 -12.75 29.49
CA SER A 556 -12.06 -12.95 30.88
C SER A 556 -11.40 -12.01 31.88
N GLY A 557 -11.88 -12.03 33.14
CA GLY A 557 -11.35 -11.20 34.22
C GLY A 557 -9.91 -11.46 34.58
N SER A 558 -9.39 -12.69 34.42
CA SER A 558 -7.99 -13.03 34.63
C SER A 558 -7.03 -12.31 33.65
N MET A 559 -7.54 -12.00 32.45
CA MET A 559 -6.84 -11.24 31.41
C MET A 559 -6.95 -9.72 31.56
N ALA A 560 -7.85 -9.22 32.43
CA ALA A 560 -8.19 -7.80 32.58
C ALA A 560 -7.10 -6.92 33.22
N ALA A 561 -5.98 -7.49 33.71
CA ALA A 561 -4.84 -6.68 34.16
C ALA A 561 -4.32 -5.84 32.98
N ARG A 562 -4.35 -4.50 33.10
CA ARG A 562 -4.04 -3.55 32.02
C ARG A 562 -2.78 -3.88 31.21
N LYS A 563 -1.70 -4.29 31.89
CA LYS A 563 -0.43 -4.65 31.22
C LYS A 563 -0.56 -5.90 30.33
N ARG A 564 -1.33 -6.93 30.75
CA ARG A 564 -1.53 -8.15 29.98
C ARG A 564 -2.39 -7.90 28.74
N MET A 565 -3.50 -7.22 28.91
CA MET A 565 -4.38 -6.92 27.79
C MET A 565 -3.70 -6.00 26.75
N THR A 566 -2.88 -5.05 27.18
CA THR A 566 -2.07 -4.22 26.26
C THR A 566 -1.08 -5.07 25.46
N ALA A 567 -0.38 -6.02 26.12
CA ALA A 567 0.55 -6.92 25.44
C ALA A 567 -0.17 -7.88 24.46
N VAL A 568 -1.30 -8.46 24.88
CA VAL A 568 -2.15 -9.32 24.02
C VAL A 568 -2.68 -8.54 22.82
N SER A 569 -3.21 -7.35 23.04
CA SER A 569 -3.67 -6.48 21.96
C SER A 569 -2.54 -6.14 20.99
N GLY A 570 -1.35 -5.79 21.50
CA GLY A 570 -0.17 -5.55 20.67
C GLY A 570 0.26 -6.76 19.85
N ALA A 571 0.25 -7.96 20.46
CA ALA A 571 0.56 -9.21 19.77
C ALA A 571 -0.46 -9.54 18.67
N VAL A 572 -1.76 -9.42 18.98
CA VAL A 572 -2.84 -9.62 17.98
C VAL A 572 -2.70 -8.65 16.82
N LEU A 573 -2.37 -7.39 17.10
CA LEU A 573 -2.16 -6.38 16.08
C LEU A 573 -0.93 -6.66 15.20
N GLY A 574 0.18 -7.08 15.82
CA GLY A 574 1.37 -7.51 15.07
C GLY A 574 1.10 -8.71 14.15
N LEU A 575 0.35 -9.70 14.64
CA LEU A 575 -0.06 -10.88 13.87
C LEU A 575 -1.06 -10.53 12.77
N LEU A 576 -1.97 -9.59 13.00
CA LEU A 576 -2.87 -9.04 11.99
C LEU A 576 -2.10 -8.37 10.86
N ARG A 577 -1.09 -7.59 11.19
CA ARG A 577 -0.20 -6.95 10.21
C ARG A 577 0.56 -7.99 9.37
N ASP A 578 1.13 -9.03 10.02
CA ASP A 578 1.78 -10.15 9.29
C ASP A 578 0.79 -10.89 8.38
N ALA A 579 -0.44 -11.15 8.85
CA ALA A 579 -1.48 -11.81 8.06
C ALA A 579 -1.87 -10.99 6.83
N TYR A 580 -2.01 -9.68 6.99
CA TYR A 580 -2.30 -8.77 5.87
C TYR A 580 -1.19 -8.76 4.82
N GLN A 581 0.07 -8.60 5.24
CA GLN A 581 1.22 -8.62 4.32
C GLN A 581 1.31 -9.93 3.50
N ARG A 582 0.69 -11.01 4.00
CA ARG A 582 0.67 -12.34 3.38
C ARG A 582 -0.61 -12.65 2.61
N ARG A 583 -1.57 -11.71 2.56
CA ARG A 583 -2.89 -11.88 1.92
C ARG A 583 -3.70 -13.01 2.53
N ASP A 584 -3.64 -13.16 3.84
CA ASP A 584 -4.48 -14.09 4.57
C ASP A 584 -5.87 -13.50 4.82
N LYS A 585 -6.85 -14.37 5.08
CA LYS A 585 -8.09 -13.96 5.74
C LYS A 585 -7.90 -13.99 7.24
N VAL A 586 -8.44 -13.03 7.95
CA VAL A 586 -8.35 -12.92 9.40
C VAL A 586 -9.74 -12.91 10.01
N GLY A 587 -9.95 -13.71 11.07
CA GLY A 587 -11.15 -13.71 11.88
C GLY A 587 -10.80 -13.60 13.37
N LEU A 588 -11.77 -13.19 14.20
CA LEU A 588 -11.61 -13.08 15.65
C LEU A 588 -12.81 -13.65 16.37
N VAL A 589 -12.57 -14.61 17.23
CA VAL A 589 -13.50 -15.11 18.23
C VAL A 589 -13.03 -14.64 19.61
N THR A 590 -13.92 -14.06 20.39
CA THR A 590 -13.67 -13.71 21.78
C THR A 590 -14.59 -14.51 22.69
N PHE A 591 -14.08 -14.83 23.89
CA PHE A 591 -14.90 -15.55 24.85
C PHE A 591 -14.73 -14.94 26.26
N ARG A 592 -15.87 -14.71 26.93
CA ARG A 592 -15.96 -14.14 28.28
C ARG A 592 -17.32 -14.43 28.93
N GLY A 593 -17.42 -14.32 30.25
CA GLY A 593 -18.68 -14.52 30.97
C GLY A 593 -19.18 -15.96 30.81
N ARG A 594 -20.25 -16.17 30.04
CA ARG A 594 -20.82 -17.51 29.76
C ARG A 594 -20.85 -17.83 28.26
N ALA A 595 -20.42 -16.91 27.38
CA ALA A 595 -20.59 -17.07 25.95
C ALA A 595 -19.28 -16.81 25.18
N ALA A 596 -19.23 -17.36 23.95
CA ALA A 596 -18.22 -17.05 22.96
C ALA A 596 -18.87 -16.35 21.76
N GLU A 597 -18.26 -15.26 21.31
CA GLU A 597 -18.78 -14.40 20.25
C GLU A 597 -17.81 -14.36 19.06
N LEU A 598 -18.35 -14.29 17.84
CA LEU A 598 -17.58 -13.99 16.63
C LEU A 598 -17.47 -12.48 16.50
N ALA A 599 -16.42 -11.90 17.12
CA ALA A 599 -16.19 -10.47 17.14
C ALA A 599 -15.81 -9.92 15.74
N LEU A 600 -15.07 -10.71 14.93
CA LEU A 600 -14.73 -10.39 13.56
C LEU A 600 -14.96 -11.60 12.66
N PRO A 601 -15.92 -11.55 11.74
CA PRO A 601 -16.03 -12.56 10.67
C PRO A 601 -14.76 -12.58 9.81
N PRO A 602 -14.39 -13.75 9.23
CA PRO A 602 -13.24 -13.87 8.36
C PRO A 602 -13.24 -12.83 7.23
N THR A 603 -12.25 -11.94 7.24
CA THR A 603 -12.12 -10.83 6.30
C THR A 603 -10.67 -10.65 5.87
N SER A 604 -10.45 -10.03 4.71
CA SER A 604 -9.13 -9.53 4.27
C SER A 604 -8.93 -8.04 4.57
N SER A 605 -9.93 -7.37 5.18
CA SER A 605 -9.91 -5.94 5.51
C SER A 605 -9.32 -5.69 6.89
N VAL A 606 -8.16 -5.03 6.95
CA VAL A 606 -7.49 -4.61 8.19
C VAL A 606 -8.28 -3.53 8.94
N PRO A 607 -8.81 -2.48 8.28
CA PRO A 607 -9.56 -1.45 8.99
C PRO A 607 -10.77 -2.00 9.75
N THR A 608 -11.48 -2.96 9.15
CA THR A 608 -12.63 -3.62 9.82
C THR A 608 -12.19 -4.43 11.04
N ALA A 609 -11.04 -5.11 10.93
CA ALA A 609 -10.46 -5.87 12.03
C ALA A 609 -10.08 -4.97 13.21
N GLN A 610 -9.48 -3.83 12.92
CA GLN A 610 -9.05 -2.83 13.90
C GLN A 610 -10.22 -2.21 14.67
N GLN A 611 -11.25 -1.73 13.95
CA GLN A 611 -12.43 -1.11 14.57
C GLN A 611 -13.14 -2.05 15.54
N ARG A 612 -13.14 -3.35 15.24
CA ARG A 612 -13.75 -4.35 16.10
C ARG A 612 -12.88 -4.74 17.28
N LEU A 613 -11.56 -4.80 17.10
CA LEU A 613 -10.61 -5.03 18.19
C LEU A 613 -10.63 -3.90 19.23
N ALA A 614 -10.73 -2.65 18.80
CA ALA A 614 -10.81 -1.49 19.69
C ALA A 614 -12.06 -1.48 20.59
N LYS A 615 -13.11 -2.21 20.21
CA LYS A 615 -14.39 -2.30 20.94
C LYS A 615 -14.48 -3.52 21.87
N LEU A 616 -13.40 -4.30 22.04
CA LEU A 616 -13.42 -5.48 22.89
C LEU A 616 -13.63 -5.10 24.36
N ARG A 617 -14.61 -5.76 24.97
CA ARG A 617 -14.88 -5.64 26.43
C ARG A 617 -14.25 -6.80 27.15
N THR A 618 -13.67 -6.55 28.33
CA THR A 618 -13.02 -7.57 29.18
C THR A 618 -13.78 -7.74 30.49
N GLY A 619 -13.70 -8.95 31.07
CA GLY A 619 -14.27 -9.27 32.37
C GLY A 619 -15.12 -10.54 32.37
N GLY A 620 -15.45 -11.03 33.56
CA GLY A 620 -16.28 -12.21 33.76
C GLY A 620 -15.51 -13.54 33.77
N ARG A 621 -16.24 -14.65 33.67
CA ARG A 621 -15.74 -16.04 33.67
C ARG A 621 -15.10 -16.41 32.33
N THR A 622 -14.45 -17.59 32.26
CA THR A 622 -13.70 -18.07 31.09
C THR A 622 -14.39 -19.30 30.48
N PRO A 623 -15.28 -19.15 29.48
CA PRO A 623 -15.89 -20.25 28.75
C PRO A 623 -14.96 -20.76 27.62
N LEU A 624 -13.77 -21.27 27.97
CA LEU A 624 -12.72 -21.67 27.02
C LEU A 624 -13.19 -22.74 26.03
N ALA A 625 -13.91 -23.78 26.50
CA ALA A 625 -14.49 -24.79 25.64
C ALA A 625 -15.47 -24.18 24.63
N GLY A 626 -16.32 -23.24 25.07
CA GLY A 626 -17.24 -22.50 24.18
C GLY A 626 -16.50 -21.70 23.11
N GLY A 627 -15.36 -21.03 23.46
CA GLY A 627 -14.50 -20.33 22.54
C GLY A 627 -13.97 -21.23 21.41
N LEU A 628 -13.42 -22.39 21.78
CA LEU A 628 -12.89 -23.38 20.83
C LEU A 628 -13.97 -23.99 19.94
N LEU A 629 -15.15 -24.32 20.49
CA LEU A 629 -16.29 -24.82 19.70
C LEU A 629 -16.82 -23.76 18.73
N LYS A 630 -16.86 -22.50 19.15
CA LYS A 630 -17.23 -21.37 18.25
C LYS A 630 -16.22 -21.20 17.14
N ALA A 631 -14.93 -21.28 17.45
CA ALA A 631 -13.86 -21.24 16.45
C ALA A 631 -14.03 -22.37 15.43
N ARG A 632 -14.25 -23.60 15.87
CA ARG A 632 -14.51 -24.75 15.01
C ARG A 632 -15.68 -24.51 14.06
N ALA A 633 -16.80 -23.99 14.56
CA ALA A 633 -17.97 -23.67 13.74
C ALA A 633 -17.68 -22.62 12.65
N VAL A 634 -16.86 -21.61 12.97
CA VAL A 634 -16.41 -20.59 12.00
C VAL A 634 -15.52 -21.21 10.92
N LEU A 635 -14.59 -22.08 11.32
CA LEU A 635 -13.70 -22.79 10.40
C LEU A 635 -14.47 -23.71 9.45
N ASP A 636 -15.47 -24.44 9.96
CA ASP A 636 -16.33 -25.29 9.15
C ASP A 636 -17.16 -24.51 8.12
N ALA A 637 -17.61 -23.31 8.48
CA ALA A 637 -18.32 -22.42 7.57
C ALA A 637 -17.39 -21.91 6.46
N GLU A 638 -16.17 -21.49 6.79
CA GLU A 638 -15.19 -21.00 5.82
C GLU A 638 -14.62 -22.12 4.93
N ARG A 639 -14.42 -23.34 5.47
CA ARG A 639 -14.01 -24.50 4.67
C ARG A 639 -15.02 -24.85 3.59
N ARG A 640 -16.32 -24.64 3.83
CA ARG A 640 -17.38 -24.82 2.81
C ARG A 640 -17.33 -23.74 1.73
N ARG A 641 -16.88 -22.50 2.06
CA ARG A 641 -16.78 -21.38 1.11
C ARG A 641 -15.50 -21.44 0.27
N ASP A 642 -14.37 -21.75 0.91
CA ASP A 642 -13.06 -21.86 0.25
C ASP A 642 -12.29 -23.07 0.79
N PRO A 643 -12.51 -24.27 0.22
CA PRO A 643 -11.87 -25.51 0.69
C PRO A 643 -10.35 -25.55 0.48
N ARG A 644 -9.79 -24.68 -0.36
CA ARG A 644 -8.35 -24.62 -0.61
C ARG A 644 -7.60 -23.88 0.47
N ARG A 645 -8.26 -23.04 1.27
CA ARG A 645 -7.63 -22.17 2.26
C ARG A 645 -7.46 -22.92 3.58
N ARG A 646 -6.21 -23.20 3.95
CA ARG A 646 -5.90 -23.92 5.19
C ARG A 646 -6.04 -23.03 6.42
N PRO A 647 -6.69 -23.51 7.50
CA PRO A 647 -6.85 -22.74 8.72
C PRO A 647 -5.59 -22.77 9.59
N LEU A 648 -5.34 -21.65 10.27
CA LEU A 648 -4.39 -21.48 11.37
C LEU A 648 -5.15 -20.84 12.52
N VAL A 649 -5.24 -21.53 13.65
CA VAL A 649 -5.84 -20.98 14.89
C VAL A 649 -4.73 -20.46 15.79
N VAL A 650 -4.88 -19.23 16.28
CA VAL A 650 -4.01 -18.64 17.31
C VAL A 650 -4.86 -18.40 18.55
N LEU A 651 -4.69 -19.24 19.56
CA LEU A 651 -5.41 -19.15 20.81
C LEU A 651 -4.58 -18.38 21.84
N LEU A 652 -5.10 -17.26 22.33
CA LEU A 652 -4.47 -16.44 23.38
C LEU A 652 -5.27 -16.62 24.68
N THR A 653 -4.68 -17.28 25.68
CA THR A 653 -5.33 -17.61 26.95
C THR A 653 -4.29 -17.83 28.07
N ASP A 654 -4.68 -17.67 29.33
CA ASP A 654 -3.91 -18.14 30.49
C ASP A 654 -4.20 -19.63 30.83
N GLY A 655 -4.97 -20.32 30.00
CA GLY A 655 -5.31 -21.72 30.16
C GLY A 655 -6.39 -22.03 31.19
N ARG A 656 -6.92 -21.01 31.87
CA ARG A 656 -8.01 -21.20 32.84
C ARG A 656 -9.32 -21.45 32.12
N ALA A 657 -10.09 -22.43 32.61
CA ALA A 657 -11.44 -22.72 32.16
C ALA A 657 -12.34 -22.74 33.39
N THR A 658 -13.36 -21.88 33.45
CA THR A 658 -14.24 -21.72 34.61
C THR A 658 -15.71 -21.98 34.29
N VAL A 659 -16.06 -22.18 33.02
CA VAL A 659 -17.40 -22.45 32.55
C VAL A 659 -17.38 -23.77 31.75
N PRO A 660 -18.16 -24.81 32.13
CA PRO A 660 -18.23 -26.04 31.37
C PRO A 660 -19.02 -25.84 30.08
N ALA A 661 -18.79 -26.70 29.08
CA ALA A 661 -19.53 -26.68 27.82
C ALA A 661 -20.96 -27.23 27.99
N ARG A 662 -21.19 -28.02 29.03
CA ARG A 662 -22.49 -28.62 29.38
C ARG A 662 -22.71 -28.50 30.89
N ASP A 663 -23.95 -28.35 31.30
CA ASP A 663 -24.29 -28.28 32.72
C ASP A 663 -23.78 -29.54 33.46
N GLY A 664 -23.05 -29.33 34.56
CA GLY A 664 -22.45 -30.41 35.35
C GLY A 664 -21.13 -30.98 34.79
N GLY A 665 -20.61 -30.46 33.67
CA GLY A 665 -19.31 -30.86 33.12
C GLY A 665 -18.11 -30.27 33.86
N ASP A 666 -16.91 -30.86 33.64
CA ASP A 666 -15.65 -30.27 34.08
C ASP A 666 -15.11 -29.31 33.03
N PRO A 667 -14.98 -27.99 33.36
CA PRO A 667 -14.58 -26.98 32.38
C PRO A 667 -13.22 -27.28 31.72
N VAL A 668 -12.24 -27.82 32.44
CA VAL A 668 -10.90 -28.11 31.93
C VAL A 668 -10.93 -29.31 30.97
N SER A 669 -11.65 -30.35 31.34
CA SER A 669 -11.84 -31.56 30.51
C SER A 669 -12.58 -31.19 29.21
N ASP A 670 -13.65 -30.38 29.30
CA ASP A 670 -14.39 -29.90 28.14
C ASP A 670 -13.55 -29.06 27.21
N ALA A 671 -12.65 -28.16 27.75
CA ALA A 671 -11.73 -27.37 26.94
C ALA A 671 -10.72 -28.24 26.20
N ARG A 672 -10.13 -29.24 26.86
CA ARG A 672 -9.21 -30.20 26.22
C ARG A 672 -9.92 -31.02 25.14
N ARG A 673 -11.15 -31.46 25.39
CA ARG A 673 -11.96 -32.18 24.39
C ARG A 673 -12.24 -31.30 23.17
N ALA A 674 -12.60 -30.03 23.38
CA ALA A 674 -12.84 -29.08 22.30
C ALA A 674 -11.55 -28.80 21.48
N ALA A 675 -10.41 -28.71 22.15
CA ALA A 675 -9.10 -28.61 21.50
C ALA A 675 -8.78 -29.85 20.64
N GLY A 676 -9.05 -31.07 21.18
CA GLY A 676 -8.90 -32.33 20.44
C GLY A 676 -9.77 -32.41 19.18
N LEU A 677 -10.95 -31.78 19.17
CA LEU A 677 -11.80 -31.72 17.96
C LEU A 677 -11.14 -30.86 16.86
N LEU A 678 -10.47 -29.78 17.19
CA LEU A 678 -9.70 -28.98 16.21
C LEU A 678 -8.54 -29.80 15.62
N ALA A 679 -7.84 -30.56 16.47
CA ALA A 679 -6.78 -31.46 16.02
C ALA A 679 -7.31 -32.54 15.07
N ALA A 680 -8.45 -33.17 15.40
CA ALA A 680 -9.11 -34.20 14.57
C ALA A 680 -9.56 -33.64 13.20
N ASP A 681 -9.94 -32.35 13.13
CA ASP A 681 -10.29 -31.65 11.89
C ASP A 681 -9.05 -31.21 11.09
N GLY A 682 -7.82 -31.54 11.55
CA GLY A 682 -6.56 -31.18 10.89
C GLY A 682 -6.24 -29.69 10.94
N VAL A 683 -6.74 -28.97 11.94
CA VAL A 683 -6.50 -27.55 12.13
C VAL A 683 -5.15 -27.33 12.81
N HIS A 684 -4.25 -26.58 12.18
CA HIS A 684 -3.02 -26.18 12.83
C HIS A 684 -3.30 -25.11 13.90
N THR A 685 -2.96 -25.42 15.16
CA THR A 685 -3.26 -24.56 16.30
C THR A 685 -1.96 -24.11 16.97
N VAL A 686 -1.86 -22.82 17.28
CA VAL A 686 -0.81 -22.23 18.12
C VAL A 686 -1.47 -21.70 19.38
N VAL A 687 -1.02 -22.16 20.53
CA VAL A 687 -1.49 -21.70 21.84
C VAL A 687 -0.47 -20.71 22.39
N VAL A 688 -0.90 -19.48 22.61
CA VAL A 688 -0.10 -18.42 23.20
C VAL A 688 -0.43 -18.37 24.69
N ASP A 689 0.54 -18.75 25.52
CA ASP A 689 0.43 -18.68 26.96
C ASP A 689 0.57 -17.22 27.43
N CYS A 690 -0.55 -16.69 27.93
CA CYS A 690 -0.63 -15.33 28.47
C CYS A 690 -0.53 -15.32 30.01
N GLU A 691 -0.10 -16.42 30.64
CA GLU A 691 0.09 -16.51 32.09
C GLU A 691 1.21 -15.55 32.51
N GLY A 692 0.90 -14.63 33.41
CA GLY A 692 1.83 -13.64 33.94
C GLY A 692 1.94 -13.79 35.46
N GLY A 693 3.17 -13.69 36.01
CA GLY A 693 3.45 -13.75 37.44
C GLY A 693 4.67 -14.61 37.75
N HIS A 694 5.13 -14.58 39.02
CA HIS A 694 6.28 -15.34 39.50
C HIS A 694 5.97 -16.86 39.62
N VAL A 695 4.69 -17.22 39.73
CA VAL A 695 4.22 -18.61 39.78
C VAL A 695 3.43 -18.90 38.53
N ARG A 696 3.92 -19.80 37.68
CA ARG A 696 3.23 -20.25 36.47
C ARG A 696 2.59 -21.60 36.75
N LEU A 697 1.30 -21.73 36.49
CA LEU A 697 0.53 -22.96 36.63
C LEU A 697 0.67 -23.88 35.39
N GLY A 698 1.11 -23.32 34.26
CA GLY A 698 1.33 -24.05 33.00
C GLY A 698 0.06 -24.67 32.42
N LEU A 699 -1.11 -24.09 32.64
CA LEU A 699 -2.41 -24.62 32.21
C LEU A 699 -2.60 -24.63 30.69
N ALA A 700 -1.86 -23.79 29.96
CA ALA A 700 -1.89 -23.73 28.49
C ALA A 700 -1.21 -24.95 27.82
N ALA A 701 -0.22 -25.57 28.47
CA ALA A 701 0.54 -26.68 27.90
C ALA A 701 -0.32 -27.95 27.63
N PRO A 702 -1.16 -28.44 28.57
CA PRO A 702 -2.06 -29.55 28.29
C PRO A 702 -3.10 -29.26 27.20
N LEU A 703 -3.48 -27.99 27.04
CA LEU A 703 -4.41 -27.54 25.99
C LEU A 703 -3.76 -27.58 24.61
N ALA A 704 -2.50 -27.10 24.50
CA ALA A 704 -1.70 -27.17 23.29
C ALA A 704 -1.45 -28.63 22.86
N ALA A 705 -1.13 -29.50 23.82
CA ALA A 705 -0.97 -30.94 23.58
C ALA A 705 -2.28 -31.58 23.05
N ALA A 706 -3.44 -31.25 23.65
CA ALA A 706 -4.73 -31.73 23.20
C ALA A 706 -5.10 -31.24 21.80
N ALA A 707 -4.71 -30.00 21.44
CA ALA A 707 -4.89 -29.43 20.12
C ALA A 707 -3.90 -29.97 19.06
N GLY A 708 -2.90 -30.80 19.47
CA GLY A 708 -1.80 -31.20 18.59
C GLY A 708 -1.01 -30.02 18.05
N GLY A 709 -0.97 -28.91 18.81
CA GLY A 709 -0.46 -27.62 18.40
C GLY A 709 0.84 -27.21 19.07
N GLU A 710 1.34 -26.05 18.70
CA GLU A 710 2.55 -25.42 19.23
C GLU A 710 2.20 -24.55 20.46
N LEU A 711 3.01 -24.60 21.51
CA LEU A 711 2.91 -23.70 22.66
C LEU A 711 3.97 -22.59 22.51
N VAL A 712 3.58 -21.34 22.68
CA VAL A 712 4.43 -20.17 22.61
C VAL A 712 4.09 -19.24 23.78
N THR A 713 5.07 -18.68 24.46
CA THR A 713 4.80 -17.67 25.50
C THR A 713 4.55 -16.29 24.88
N LEU A 714 3.83 -15.42 25.56
CA LEU A 714 3.55 -14.06 25.10
C LEU A 714 4.84 -13.26 24.89
N ASP A 715 5.87 -13.48 25.72
CA ASP A 715 7.18 -12.85 25.60
C ASP A 715 7.92 -13.33 24.34
N GLU A 716 7.86 -14.63 24.01
CA GLU A 716 8.44 -15.17 22.77
C GLU A 716 7.72 -14.67 21.52
N LEU A 717 6.44 -14.34 21.64
CA LEU A 717 5.66 -13.80 20.55
C LEU A 717 6.07 -12.35 20.20
N THR A 718 6.45 -11.57 21.23
CA THR A 718 6.75 -10.13 21.13
C THR A 718 8.25 -9.81 21.12
N ALA A 719 9.13 -10.80 21.29
CA ALA A 719 10.58 -10.59 21.35
C ALA A 719 11.13 -10.09 20.00
N ASP A 720 11.66 -8.89 20.01
CA ASP A 720 12.50 -8.35 18.95
C ASP A 720 13.91 -8.91 19.17
N SER A 721 14.32 -9.92 18.45
CA SER A 721 15.65 -9.99 17.87
C SER A 721 16.06 -11.39 17.39
N VAL A 722 16.64 -11.44 16.23
CA VAL A 722 17.54 -12.50 15.73
C VAL A 722 18.65 -12.80 16.77
N GLY A 723 19.00 -11.85 17.66
CA GLY A 723 19.97 -12.01 18.73
C GLY A 723 19.54 -12.95 19.86
N ASP A 724 18.26 -13.02 20.19
CA ASP A 724 17.75 -13.90 21.26
C ASP A 724 17.50 -15.32 20.74
N LEU A 725 17.15 -15.47 19.45
CA LEU A 725 17.08 -16.77 18.77
C LEU A 725 18.47 -17.45 18.66
N VAL A 726 19.52 -16.69 18.43
CA VAL A 726 20.90 -17.22 18.39
C VAL A 726 21.38 -17.58 19.80
N ARG A 727 20.98 -16.86 20.84
CA ARG A 727 21.29 -17.19 22.23
C ARG A 727 20.56 -18.45 22.70
N SER A 728 19.28 -18.60 22.43
CA SER A 728 18.50 -19.78 22.79
C SER A 728 18.95 -21.04 22.03
N ALA A 729 19.31 -20.92 20.75
CA ALA A 729 19.88 -22.04 19.98
C ALA A 729 21.27 -22.46 20.49
N ARG A 730 22.11 -21.53 20.98
CA ARG A 730 23.38 -21.85 21.62
C ARG A 730 23.22 -22.52 22.97
N THR A 731 22.21 -22.17 23.77
CA THR A 731 21.93 -22.80 25.05
C THR A 731 21.35 -24.21 24.90
N ALA A 732 20.54 -24.45 23.86
CA ALA A 732 20.03 -25.77 23.54
C ALA A 732 21.06 -26.74 22.91
N GLN A 733 22.16 -26.20 22.38
CA GLN A 733 23.31 -27.02 21.91
C GLN A 733 24.37 -27.28 22.95
N ALA A 734 24.29 -26.64 24.11
CA ALA A 734 25.22 -26.80 25.26
C ALA A 734 24.64 -27.64 26.42
N ALA A 735 23.37 -28.08 26.30
CA ALA A 735 22.69 -29.05 27.17
C ALA A 735 22.44 -30.36 26.40
#